data_9d9be9b2d1a9a16e4bca4ae0fb0b24a4
#
_entry.id   9d9be9b2d1a9a16e4bca4ae0fb0b24a4
#
_cell.length_a   1.000
_cell.length_b   1.000
_cell.length_c   1.000
_cell.angle_alpha   90.00
_cell.angle_beta   90.00
_cell.angle_gamma   90.00
#
_symmetry.space_group_name_H-M   'P 1'
#
loop_
_entity.id
_entity.type
_entity.pdbx_description
1 polymer ?
#
loop_
_entity_poly.entity_id
_entity_poly.type
_entity_poly.pdbx_seq_one_letter_code
_entity_poly.pdbx_strand_id
1 'polypeptide(L)'
;MAAAGLGVLAALGMMPGSAWAASYGGVRGKVEGAHGQPMAGVRVTLRSAASGSVQTTRTDARGRFDFPTVSIGTYRVTVRRKGFESQSEPVTVEAGYFPTPTLHLLPVSTFRRVVVHGNSVPVVASVTPITLVSQQDILATPGAINANSLSMITDYVPGAYEAHDMLHIRGGHQTDWLIDGVEIPDTNIAESLGPAIDPQDIQTLGVERGSYNADEGDRTYGVFNVIPKTGFGVHNQGLLSVSAGNFGQTDDYLSAASHKGNFAYYVSAEGNRSNLGLQTPVAQVIHDQSQGYGLFTNLQYNPSTHNELRFVAQLRQDTYQIPNCITPLPNDPQCVGQRGDTQKEADNFALLSWVHTFSNDIVLTSSLMYHFERAAYDGAPSDFPVITTFHHSSQYEGGEENLRMHFSHNHVDVGVYGFSQQDHADFNLAFAGGSPAPLQELQNPTGELIDAWVQDTYDVSHWVHLSVGVRESHFAGLVTENATDPRYGMTVRLPVLNWVLSGFWGKYYQPPPLESLSGNIATYASTQSSQFLPLHGERDRERQFGVTIPVKGWSIQADYFVTQAKNFFDHNPIGSSDIYLPVTDQGALIRGSELTVSSPPFWRYGQVHLAYSNQTAQCFGSISGGLLVTGTACGNYVSLDHDQRNTLNVGYNVDLPEHYFVGTNVSVNSGLANGFAGPPSYQPSHLPSYTVIDLTVGRNFTRALQVSVTALNLTNKHLMTDNSLTFGGVHWNNPFQIYAQLRYQFHY
;
A
#
# COMPACT_ATOMS: atom_id res chain seq x y z
N MET A 1 -18.53 16.19 -23.38
CA MET A 1 -17.87 15.72 -22.17
C MET A 1 -16.37 16.06 -22.08
N ALA A 2 -15.61 16.14 -23.18
CA ALA A 2 -14.22 16.67 -23.15
C ALA A 2 -14.07 18.16 -22.77
N ALA A 3 -15.17 18.89 -22.57
CA ALA A 3 -15.15 20.31 -22.24
C ALA A 3 -15.10 20.63 -20.72
N ALA A 4 -15.40 19.66 -19.85
CA ALA A 4 -15.36 19.87 -18.40
C ALA A 4 -13.93 19.79 -17.83
N GLY A 5 -13.11 18.86 -18.30
CA GLY A 5 -11.71 18.73 -17.87
C GLY A 5 -10.81 19.90 -18.30
N LEU A 6 -11.10 20.50 -19.46
CA LEU A 6 -10.41 21.71 -19.92
C LEU A 6 -10.88 22.98 -19.21
N GLY A 7 -12.09 22.96 -18.63
CA GLY A 7 -12.64 24.09 -17.88
C GLY A 7 -11.95 24.30 -16.53
N VAL A 8 -11.53 23.24 -15.86
CA VAL A 8 -10.79 23.32 -14.58
C VAL A 8 -9.37 23.85 -14.80
N LEU A 9 -8.70 23.40 -15.87
CA LEU A 9 -7.38 23.93 -16.26
C LEU A 9 -7.42 25.41 -16.71
N ALA A 10 -8.53 25.86 -17.32
CA ALA A 10 -8.69 27.25 -17.74
C ALA A 10 -9.09 28.20 -16.60
N ALA A 11 -9.79 27.72 -15.57
CA ALA A 11 -10.14 28.52 -14.40
C ALA A 11 -8.94 28.75 -13.46
N LEU A 12 -7.97 27.85 -13.42
CA LEU A 12 -6.73 27.99 -12.64
C LEU A 12 -5.71 28.96 -13.30
N GLY A 13 -5.84 29.24 -14.59
CA GLY A 13 -4.95 30.17 -15.31
C GLY A 13 -5.22 31.66 -15.04
N MET A 14 -6.21 32.04 -14.24
CA MET A 14 -6.60 33.43 -14.00
C MET A 14 -6.50 33.94 -12.57
N MET A 15 -5.92 33.17 -11.63
CA MET A 15 -5.65 33.68 -10.29
C MET A 15 -4.20 34.14 -10.16
N PRO A 16 -3.94 35.40 -9.76
CA PRO A 16 -2.58 35.87 -9.57
C PRO A 16 -2.00 35.33 -8.28
N GLY A 17 -1.00 34.45 -8.38
CA GLY A 17 0.05 34.32 -7.38
C GLY A 17 -0.26 33.45 -6.16
N SER A 18 -0.70 32.22 -6.36
CA SER A 18 -0.61 31.20 -5.29
C SER A 18 -0.03 29.90 -5.86
N ALA A 19 0.89 29.38 -5.14
CA ALA A 19 1.78 28.28 -5.52
C ALA A 19 1.40 26.96 -4.83
N TRP A 20 1.72 25.75 -5.36
CA TRP A 20 1.04 24.45 -5.06
C TRP A 20 1.96 23.18 -5.14
N ALA A 21 1.80 22.09 -4.38
CA ALA A 21 2.86 21.10 -4.02
C ALA A 21 2.63 19.56 -4.08
N ALA A 22 3.60 18.65 -4.12
CA ALA A 22 3.61 17.17 -4.11
C ALA A 22 4.37 16.49 -2.95
N SER A 23 4.22 15.16 -2.74
CA SER A 23 4.91 14.38 -1.70
C SER A 23 6.43 14.43 -1.84
N TYR A 24 7.11 15.16 -0.97
CA TYR A 24 8.56 15.35 -0.96
C TYR A 24 9.15 15.17 0.43
N GLY A 25 10.39 14.70 0.43
CA GLY A 25 11.31 14.82 1.54
C GLY A 25 12.41 15.84 1.25
N GLY A 26 13.54 15.68 1.86
CA GLY A 26 14.75 16.44 1.59
C GLY A 26 15.99 15.67 1.99
N VAL A 27 17.18 16.16 1.65
CA VAL A 27 18.45 15.56 2.05
C VAL A 27 19.30 16.59 2.78
N ARG A 28 19.57 16.37 4.05
CA ARG A 28 20.45 17.23 4.87
C ARG A 28 21.66 16.44 5.31
N GLY A 29 22.86 16.92 5.08
CA GLY A 29 24.06 16.16 5.45
C GLY A 29 25.25 17.02 5.77
N LYS A 30 26.36 16.31 6.02
CA LYS A 30 27.65 16.94 6.33
C LYS A 30 28.75 16.41 5.42
N VAL A 31 29.74 17.25 5.17
CA VAL A 31 30.99 16.85 4.55
C VAL A 31 32.13 17.16 5.52
N GLU A 32 32.87 16.13 5.86
CA GLU A 32 33.99 16.18 6.81
C GLU A 32 35.27 15.74 6.13
N GLY A 33 36.39 16.20 6.60
CA GLY A 33 37.72 15.73 6.19
C GLY A 33 38.18 14.52 7.00
N ALA A 34 39.40 14.03 6.73
CA ALA A 34 39.97 12.81 7.31
C ALA A 34 39.99 12.77 8.86
N HIS A 35 39.93 13.89 9.53
CA HIS A 35 39.97 14.02 11.01
C HIS A 35 38.65 14.55 11.57
N GLY A 36 37.52 14.45 10.82
CA GLY A 36 36.24 14.94 11.27
C GLY A 36 36.05 16.46 11.21
N GLN A 37 37.00 17.20 10.66
CA GLN A 37 36.86 18.65 10.48
C GLN A 37 35.86 18.99 9.40
N PRO A 38 34.98 20.00 9.60
CA PRO A 38 33.99 20.41 8.62
C PRO A 38 34.66 20.95 7.36
N MET A 39 34.12 20.59 6.21
CA MET A 39 34.61 20.96 4.88
C MET A 39 33.64 21.95 4.21
N ALA A 40 33.97 23.25 4.27
CA ALA A 40 33.16 24.29 3.65
C ALA A 40 33.38 24.41 2.12
N GLY A 41 32.35 24.89 1.39
CA GLY A 41 32.40 25.20 -0.04
C GLY A 41 32.52 23.97 -0.95
N VAL A 42 32.37 22.76 -0.43
CA VAL A 42 32.40 21.52 -1.21
C VAL A 42 31.16 21.46 -2.08
N ARG A 43 31.32 21.12 -3.38
CA ARG A 43 30.19 20.86 -4.26
C ARG A 43 29.56 19.50 -3.89
N VAL A 44 28.29 19.52 -3.58
CA VAL A 44 27.46 18.35 -3.32
C VAL A 44 26.47 18.21 -4.47
N THR A 45 26.37 17.02 -5.02
CA THR A 45 25.47 16.69 -6.12
C THR A 45 24.56 15.58 -5.65
N LEU A 46 23.25 15.79 -5.75
CA LEU A 46 22.20 14.81 -5.52
C LEU A 46 21.66 14.35 -6.88
N ARG A 47 21.78 13.06 -7.19
CA ARG A 47 21.27 12.49 -8.44
C ARG A 47 20.20 11.47 -8.12
N SER A 48 19.01 11.61 -8.66
CA SER A 48 17.97 10.60 -8.59
C SER A 48 18.42 9.31 -9.30
N ALA A 49 18.24 8.18 -8.64
CA ALA A 49 18.43 6.87 -9.26
C ALA A 49 17.30 6.58 -10.26
N ALA A 50 16.10 7.07 -9.97
CA ALA A 50 14.91 6.90 -10.77
C ALA A 50 14.90 7.80 -12.02
N SER A 51 14.96 9.11 -11.86
CA SER A 51 14.81 10.07 -12.95
C SER A 51 16.14 10.50 -13.59
N GLY A 52 17.27 10.21 -12.94
CA GLY A 52 18.58 10.75 -13.34
C GLY A 52 18.70 12.27 -13.15
N SER A 53 17.66 12.94 -12.62
CA SER A 53 17.67 14.37 -12.31
C SER A 53 18.82 14.71 -11.35
N VAL A 54 19.33 15.94 -11.46
CA VAL A 54 20.52 16.34 -10.69
C VAL A 54 20.28 17.69 -10.04
N GLN A 55 20.30 17.71 -8.72
CA GLN A 55 20.36 18.92 -7.93
C GLN A 55 21.81 19.16 -7.44
N THR A 56 22.21 20.39 -7.23
CA THR A 56 23.57 20.71 -6.78
C THR A 56 23.51 21.84 -5.75
N THR A 57 24.22 21.64 -4.61
CA THR A 57 24.40 22.66 -3.59
C THR A 57 25.89 22.75 -3.17
N ARG A 58 26.21 23.61 -2.21
CA ARG A 58 27.54 23.70 -1.59
C ARG A 58 27.43 23.65 -0.08
N THR A 59 28.43 23.06 0.57
CA THR A 59 28.49 23.05 2.03
C THR A 59 28.71 24.44 2.61
N ASP A 60 28.07 24.72 3.75
CA ASP A 60 28.22 25.92 4.56
C ASP A 60 29.59 25.93 5.34
N ALA A 61 29.83 26.95 6.15
CA ALA A 61 31.03 27.08 6.96
C ALA A 61 31.21 25.96 8.02
N ARG A 62 30.13 25.24 8.35
CA ARG A 62 30.10 24.09 9.26
C ARG A 62 30.14 22.75 8.52
N GLY A 63 30.41 22.78 7.20
CA GLY A 63 30.44 21.59 6.36
C GLY A 63 29.06 20.98 6.06
N ARG A 64 27.95 21.64 6.37
CA ARG A 64 26.60 21.15 6.17
C ARG A 64 26.08 21.50 4.77
N PHE A 65 25.28 20.62 4.20
CA PHE A 65 24.54 20.86 2.97
C PHE A 65 23.07 20.51 3.16
N ASP A 66 22.21 21.14 2.37
CA ASP A 66 20.77 20.94 2.38
C ASP A 66 20.23 20.90 0.95
N PHE A 67 19.33 19.94 0.69
CA PHE A 67 18.41 19.86 -0.43
C PHE A 67 17.00 19.78 0.18
N PRO A 68 16.36 20.91 0.47
CA PRO A 68 15.15 20.94 1.29
C PRO A 68 13.92 20.35 0.62
N THR A 69 13.93 20.27 -0.70
CA THR A 69 12.79 19.77 -1.48
C THR A 69 13.29 18.78 -2.52
N VAL A 70 13.04 17.49 -2.27
CA VAL A 70 13.48 16.39 -3.10
C VAL A 70 12.33 15.41 -3.24
N SER A 71 11.98 15.01 -4.46
CA SER A 71 10.95 14.00 -4.71
C SER A 71 11.24 12.71 -3.95
N ILE A 72 10.20 12.00 -3.57
CA ILE A 72 10.35 10.66 -2.99
C ILE A 72 11.14 9.78 -3.97
N GLY A 73 12.04 8.97 -3.44
CA GLY A 73 12.82 8.04 -4.26
C GLY A 73 14.25 7.81 -3.75
N THR A 74 14.97 6.97 -4.48
CA THR A 74 16.36 6.66 -4.20
C THR A 74 17.28 7.61 -4.96
N TYR A 75 18.21 8.19 -4.23
CA TYR A 75 19.18 9.15 -4.74
C TYR A 75 20.61 8.72 -4.43
N ARG A 76 21.53 9.36 -5.13
CA ARG A 76 22.98 9.26 -4.84
C ARG A 76 23.54 10.64 -4.54
N VAL A 77 23.94 10.85 -3.30
CA VAL A 77 24.71 12.05 -2.90
C VAL A 77 26.17 11.85 -3.30
N THR A 78 26.73 12.77 -4.05
CA THR A 78 28.14 12.74 -4.46
C THR A 78 28.81 14.06 -4.08
N VAL A 79 29.97 13.98 -3.40
CA VAL A 79 30.79 15.13 -3.05
C VAL A 79 32.10 15.13 -3.83
N ARG A 80 32.47 16.29 -4.37
CA ARG A 80 33.70 16.47 -5.13
C ARG A 80 34.42 17.74 -4.74
N ARG A 81 35.72 17.60 -4.49
CA ARG A 81 36.64 18.72 -4.24
C ARG A 81 38.01 18.43 -4.88
N LYS A 82 38.60 19.43 -5.52
CA LYS A 82 39.95 19.29 -6.14
C LYS A 82 40.97 18.88 -5.08
N GLY A 83 41.74 17.84 -5.35
CA GLY A 83 42.77 17.30 -4.41
C GLY A 83 42.23 16.25 -3.43
N PHE A 84 40.95 15.89 -3.50
CA PHE A 84 40.32 14.87 -2.67
C PHE A 84 39.67 13.77 -3.53
N GLU A 85 39.56 12.56 -2.99
CA GLU A 85 38.81 11.49 -3.61
C GLU A 85 37.30 11.82 -3.61
N SER A 86 36.64 11.57 -4.73
CA SER A 86 35.19 11.73 -4.80
C SER A 86 34.51 10.65 -3.95
N GLN A 87 33.62 11.08 -3.04
CA GLN A 87 32.79 10.17 -2.23
C GLN A 87 31.35 10.19 -2.71
N SER A 88 30.65 9.05 -2.60
CA SER A 88 29.29 8.90 -3.05
C SER A 88 28.53 7.89 -2.20
N GLU A 89 27.35 8.28 -1.72
CA GLU A 89 26.50 7.47 -0.84
C GLU A 89 25.05 7.43 -1.38
N PRO A 90 24.40 6.27 -1.39
CA PRO A 90 22.97 6.20 -1.70
C PRO A 90 22.15 6.74 -0.52
N VAL A 91 21.05 7.42 -0.80
CA VAL A 91 20.07 7.89 0.18
C VAL A 91 18.68 7.68 -0.37
N THR A 92 17.75 7.23 0.47
CA THR A 92 16.33 7.16 0.14
C THR A 92 15.63 8.36 0.75
N VAL A 93 14.83 9.04 -0.06
CA VAL A 93 14.02 10.20 0.32
C VAL A 93 12.56 9.77 0.34
N GLU A 94 11.85 10.14 1.38
CA GLU A 94 10.45 9.80 1.63
C GLU A 94 9.68 11.02 2.05
N ALA A 95 8.35 10.93 2.04
CA ALA A 95 7.48 12.01 2.47
C ALA A 95 7.85 12.46 3.90
N GLY A 96 8.14 13.74 4.06
CA GLY A 96 8.54 14.31 5.35
C GLY A 96 9.88 13.84 5.92
N TYR A 97 10.63 12.98 5.23
CA TYR A 97 11.91 12.43 5.70
C TYR A 97 13.13 13.14 5.11
N PHE A 98 14.11 13.42 5.97
CA PHE A 98 15.36 14.08 5.63
C PHE A 98 16.57 13.22 6.03
N PRO A 99 17.07 12.32 5.17
CA PRO A 99 18.28 11.57 5.42
C PRO A 99 19.45 12.53 5.67
N THR A 100 20.31 12.17 6.65
CA THR A 100 21.44 13.01 7.08
C THR A 100 22.80 12.35 6.85
N PRO A 101 23.22 12.06 5.59
CA PRO A 101 24.47 11.41 5.31
C PRO A 101 25.67 12.26 5.74
N THR A 102 26.74 11.59 6.23
CA THR A 102 28.02 12.22 6.53
C THR A 102 29.09 11.68 5.60
N LEU A 103 29.55 12.48 4.65
CA LEU A 103 30.54 12.08 3.66
C LEU A 103 31.93 12.56 4.06
N HIS A 104 32.92 11.66 4.03
CA HIS A 104 34.28 11.93 4.40
C HIS A 104 35.19 12.10 3.18
N LEU A 105 35.70 13.29 2.92
CA LEU A 105 36.64 13.57 1.85
C LEU A 105 38.09 13.29 2.30
N LEU A 106 38.73 12.31 1.64
CA LEU A 106 40.12 11.95 1.88
C LEU A 106 41.03 12.57 0.81
N PRO A 107 42.23 13.09 1.15
CA PRO A 107 43.18 13.52 0.16
C PRO A 107 43.63 12.40 -0.76
N VAL A 108 43.83 12.68 -2.05
CA VAL A 108 44.20 11.70 -3.08
C VAL A 108 45.48 10.92 -2.76
N SER A 109 46.32 11.40 -1.87
CA SER A 109 47.60 10.79 -1.48
C SER A 109 47.52 9.68 -0.43
N THR A 110 46.32 9.36 0.07
CA THR A 110 46.14 8.36 1.13
C THR A 110 45.68 7.02 0.53
N PHE A 111 46.61 6.13 0.26
CA PHE A 111 46.34 4.74 -0.14
C PHE A 111 45.74 3.96 1.04
N ARG A 112 44.45 4.09 1.29
CA ARG A 112 43.64 3.10 2.02
C ARG A 112 42.20 3.16 1.49
N ARG A 113 41.77 2.06 0.87
CA ARG A 113 40.37 1.85 0.53
C ARG A 113 39.61 1.60 1.82
N VAL A 114 39.07 2.65 2.42
CA VAL A 114 38.07 2.53 3.49
C VAL A 114 36.74 2.41 2.80
N VAL A 115 36.21 1.21 2.72
CA VAL A 115 34.81 0.99 2.37
C VAL A 115 34.02 1.27 3.65
N VAL A 116 33.49 2.48 3.76
CA VAL A 116 32.53 2.81 4.83
C VAL A 116 31.17 2.32 4.32
N HIS A 117 30.73 1.19 4.81
CA HIS A 117 29.32 0.80 4.75
C HIS A 117 28.59 1.54 5.87
N GLY A 118 28.12 2.73 5.59
CA GLY A 118 27.27 3.48 6.48
C GLY A 118 25.79 3.14 6.20
N ASN A 119 25.34 1.98 6.62
CA ASN A 119 23.90 1.73 6.77
C ASN A 119 23.50 2.31 8.15
N SER A 120 23.35 3.62 8.23
CA SER A 120 22.56 4.21 9.31
C SER A 120 21.09 3.99 8.93
N VAL A 121 20.37 3.19 9.70
CA VAL A 121 18.90 3.17 9.65
C VAL A 121 18.46 4.62 9.89
N PRO A 122 17.71 5.22 8.98
CA PRO A 122 17.33 6.61 9.10
C PRO A 122 16.43 6.82 10.32
N VAL A 123 16.68 7.85 11.11
CA VAL A 123 15.73 8.28 12.14
C VAL A 123 14.79 9.25 11.50
N VAL A 124 13.60 8.78 11.19
CA VAL A 124 12.53 9.60 10.64
C VAL A 124 12.11 10.65 11.67
N ALA A 125 12.10 11.91 11.27
CA ALA A 125 11.53 13.00 12.07
C ALA A 125 10.11 13.34 11.62
N SER A 126 9.38 12.35 11.08
CA SER A 126 7.98 12.49 10.67
C SER A 126 7.03 12.26 11.83
N VAL A 127 5.86 12.89 11.77
CA VAL A 127 4.72 12.58 12.64
C VAL A 127 4.09 11.25 12.25
N THR A 128 4.07 10.95 10.95
CA THR A 128 3.51 9.73 10.35
C THR A 128 4.47 8.56 10.57
N PRO A 129 4.01 7.43 11.12
CA PRO A 129 4.80 6.21 11.20
C PRO A 129 4.87 5.55 9.82
N ILE A 130 6.08 5.51 9.26
CA ILE A 130 6.34 4.96 7.93
C ILE A 130 7.15 3.67 8.06
N THR A 131 6.69 2.62 7.39
CA THR A 131 7.47 1.39 7.17
C THR A 131 7.98 1.38 5.72
N LEU A 132 9.28 1.19 5.56
CA LEU A 132 9.90 1.08 4.24
C LEU A 132 10.27 -0.34 3.93
N VAL A 133 9.84 -0.79 2.78
CA VAL A 133 10.18 -2.10 2.23
C VAL A 133 10.95 -1.88 0.92
N SER A 134 12.23 -2.15 0.95
CA SER A 134 13.07 -2.03 -0.24
C SER A 134 12.89 -3.23 -1.17
N GLN A 135 13.29 -3.09 -2.42
CA GLN A 135 13.34 -4.24 -3.33
C GLN A 135 14.16 -5.41 -2.76
N GLN A 136 15.23 -5.13 -2.03
CA GLN A 136 16.03 -6.18 -1.41
C GLN A 136 15.24 -6.93 -0.33
N ASP A 137 14.42 -6.24 0.43
CA ASP A 137 13.53 -6.84 1.43
C ASP A 137 12.48 -7.71 0.73
N ILE A 138 11.83 -7.20 -0.32
CA ILE A 138 10.85 -7.97 -1.13
C ILE A 138 11.49 -9.26 -1.67
N LEU A 139 12.67 -9.18 -2.27
CA LEU A 139 13.36 -10.34 -2.83
C LEU A 139 13.85 -11.35 -1.79
N ALA A 140 14.06 -10.91 -0.55
CA ALA A 140 14.51 -11.76 0.55
C ALA A 140 13.35 -12.41 1.32
N THR A 141 12.14 -11.85 1.23
CA THR A 141 10.95 -12.34 1.92
C THR A 141 10.35 -13.55 1.20
N PRO A 142 10.15 -14.69 1.90
CA PRO A 142 9.52 -15.84 1.29
C PRO A 142 8.14 -15.54 0.72
N GLY A 143 7.92 -15.87 -0.55
CA GLY A 143 6.63 -15.69 -1.22
C GLY A 143 6.32 -14.27 -1.70
N ALA A 144 7.02 -13.24 -1.26
CA ALA A 144 6.66 -11.85 -1.54
C ALA A 144 6.75 -11.43 -3.01
N ILE A 145 7.47 -12.17 -3.83
CA ILE A 145 7.61 -11.89 -5.28
C ILE A 145 6.60 -12.63 -6.16
N ASN A 146 5.74 -13.44 -5.56
CA ASN A 146 4.65 -14.06 -6.30
C ASN A 146 3.59 -13.02 -6.65
N ALA A 147 2.96 -13.19 -7.78
CA ALA A 147 1.82 -12.37 -8.17
C ALA A 147 0.73 -12.40 -7.07
N ASN A 148 0.10 -11.27 -6.82
CA ASN A 148 -0.94 -11.07 -5.78
C ASN A 148 -0.47 -11.37 -4.34
N SER A 149 0.84 -11.43 -4.08
CA SER A 149 1.34 -11.66 -2.72
C SER A 149 1.28 -10.39 -1.88
N LEU A 150 0.71 -10.51 -0.69
CA LEU A 150 0.69 -9.46 0.34
C LEU A 150 1.85 -9.57 1.34
N SER A 151 2.70 -10.59 1.24
CA SER A 151 3.79 -10.85 2.22
C SER A 151 4.78 -9.69 2.34
N MET A 152 4.99 -8.92 1.26
CA MET A 152 5.83 -7.71 1.32
C MET A 152 5.24 -6.63 2.26
N ILE A 153 3.96 -6.70 2.57
CA ILE A 153 3.26 -5.78 3.48
C ILE A 153 3.08 -6.46 4.83
N THR A 154 2.42 -7.60 4.87
CA THR A 154 2.05 -8.27 6.13
C THR A 154 3.25 -8.61 7.00
N ASP A 155 4.39 -8.94 6.39
CA ASP A 155 5.60 -9.30 7.13
C ASP A 155 6.33 -8.09 7.75
N TYR A 156 6.18 -6.90 7.17
CA TYR A 156 6.92 -5.70 7.60
C TYR A 156 6.07 -4.67 8.34
N VAL A 157 4.77 -4.66 8.09
CA VAL A 157 3.87 -3.62 8.58
C VAL A 157 3.13 -4.12 9.82
N PRO A 158 3.34 -3.55 11.02
CA PRO A 158 2.60 -3.96 12.20
C PRO A 158 1.11 -3.67 12.03
N GLY A 159 0.28 -4.61 12.47
CA GLY A 159 -1.17 -4.54 12.31
C GLY A 159 -1.70 -4.83 10.90
N ALA A 160 -0.81 -5.19 9.97
CA ALA A 160 -1.20 -5.73 8.67
C ALA A 160 -1.36 -7.25 8.75
N TYR A 161 -2.43 -7.78 8.18
CA TYR A 161 -2.70 -9.21 8.06
C TYR A 161 -3.67 -9.45 6.91
N GLU A 162 -3.68 -10.66 6.42
CA GLU A 162 -4.60 -11.12 5.39
C GLU A 162 -5.76 -11.87 6.05
N ALA A 163 -6.97 -11.54 5.66
CA ALA A 163 -8.18 -12.27 6.01
C ALA A 163 -9.12 -12.25 4.80
N HIS A 164 -9.71 -13.38 4.45
CA HIS A 164 -10.60 -13.53 3.29
C HIS A 164 -9.96 -13.06 1.96
N ASP A 165 -8.67 -13.37 1.77
CA ASP A 165 -7.89 -12.92 0.62
C ASP A 165 -7.74 -11.39 0.48
N MET A 166 -8.05 -10.64 1.54
CA MET A 166 -7.98 -9.18 1.59
C MET A 166 -6.95 -8.68 2.60
N LEU A 167 -6.32 -7.56 2.29
CA LEU A 167 -5.40 -6.87 3.20
C LEU A 167 -6.18 -6.05 4.24
N HIS A 168 -5.87 -6.29 5.52
CA HIS A 168 -6.35 -5.49 6.63
C HIS A 168 -5.19 -4.77 7.31
N ILE A 169 -5.37 -3.50 7.63
CA ILE A 169 -4.46 -2.71 8.44
C ILE A 169 -5.24 -2.06 9.57
N ARG A 170 -4.77 -2.26 10.80
CA ARG A 170 -5.43 -1.72 12.01
C ARG A 170 -6.92 -2.09 12.10
N GLY A 171 -7.33 -3.21 11.50
CA GLY A 171 -8.71 -3.67 11.46
C GLY A 171 -9.60 -2.96 10.44
N GLY A 172 -9.06 -2.20 9.53
CA GLY A 172 -9.74 -1.68 8.34
C GLY A 172 -9.15 -2.27 7.07
N HIS A 173 -9.93 -2.32 6.00
CA HIS A 173 -9.52 -2.83 4.69
C HIS A 173 -9.49 -1.74 3.60
N GLN A 174 -9.76 -0.49 3.98
CA GLN A 174 -9.74 0.66 3.07
C GLN A 174 -8.32 1.25 3.03
N THR A 175 -7.59 0.97 1.97
CA THR A 175 -6.20 1.40 1.78
C THR A 175 -6.06 2.21 0.50
N ASP A 176 -5.10 3.10 0.48
CA ASP A 176 -4.81 3.99 -0.63
C ASP A 176 -3.48 3.62 -1.30
N TRP A 177 -3.43 3.69 -2.64
CA TRP A 177 -2.26 3.38 -3.44
C TRP A 177 -1.77 4.58 -4.23
N LEU A 178 -0.52 4.96 -4.00
CA LEU A 178 0.14 6.05 -4.69
C LEU A 178 1.29 5.52 -5.55
N ILE A 179 1.47 6.09 -6.73
CA ILE A 179 2.62 5.84 -7.59
C ILE A 179 3.49 7.08 -7.63
N ASP A 180 4.70 6.99 -7.08
CA ASP A 180 5.61 8.13 -6.95
C ASP A 180 4.95 9.34 -6.23
N GLY A 181 4.06 9.07 -5.27
CA GLY A 181 3.35 10.07 -4.48
C GLY A 181 2.10 10.64 -5.14
N VAL A 182 1.64 10.10 -6.25
CA VAL A 182 0.37 10.48 -6.91
C VAL A 182 -0.64 9.35 -6.70
N GLU A 183 -1.81 9.72 -6.18
CA GLU A 183 -2.87 8.78 -5.86
C GLU A 183 -3.48 8.15 -7.11
N ILE A 184 -3.74 6.85 -7.07
CA ILE A 184 -4.57 6.13 -8.03
C ILE A 184 -5.97 6.03 -7.43
N PRO A 185 -6.96 6.72 -7.98
CA PRO A 185 -8.29 6.79 -7.37
C PRO A 185 -8.97 5.44 -7.38
N ASP A 186 -9.54 5.08 -6.23
CA ASP A 186 -10.35 3.90 -6.03
C ASP A 186 -11.39 4.20 -4.94
N THR A 187 -12.67 3.92 -5.18
CA THR A 187 -13.74 4.06 -4.17
C THR A 187 -14.41 2.74 -3.86
N ASN A 188 -14.02 1.66 -4.56
CA ASN A 188 -14.63 0.36 -4.36
C ASN A 188 -14.09 -0.34 -3.12
N ILE A 189 -14.95 -1.14 -2.49
CA ILE A 189 -14.72 -1.67 -1.16
C ILE A 189 -14.53 -3.16 -1.27
N ALA A 190 -13.88 -3.90 -1.72
CA ALA A 190 -13.83 -5.36 -1.61
C ALA A 190 -13.67 -6.11 -2.94
N GLU A 191 -12.95 -5.56 -3.87
CA GLU A 191 -12.94 -6.13 -5.21
C GLU A 191 -11.57 -6.58 -5.70
N SER A 192 -10.51 -6.11 -5.05
CA SER A 192 -9.14 -6.40 -5.46
C SER A 192 -8.49 -7.36 -4.47
N LEU A 193 -7.99 -8.47 -4.99
CA LEU A 193 -7.35 -9.55 -4.21
C LEU A 193 -5.85 -9.32 -3.98
N GLY A 194 -5.41 -8.10 -3.85
CA GLY A 194 -4.02 -7.79 -3.57
C GLY A 194 -3.54 -6.53 -4.25
N PRO A 195 -2.24 -6.24 -4.17
CA PRO A 195 -1.68 -5.06 -4.81
C PRO A 195 -1.79 -5.19 -6.33
N ALA A 196 -2.28 -4.12 -6.95
CA ALA A 196 -2.38 -4.04 -8.40
C ALA A 196 -1.00 -4.24 -9.10
N ILE A 197 0.08 -3.79 -8.48
CA ILE A 197 1.44 -3.80 -9.06
C ILE A 197 2.20 -5.05 -8.63
N ASP A 198 2.80 -5.76 -9.62
CA ASP A 198 3.67 -6.89 -9.33
C ASP A 198 4.82 -6.46 -8.39
N PRO A 199 5.05 -7.18 -7.27
CA PRO A 199 6.13 -6.86 -6.34
C PRO A 199 7.51 -6.79 -6.99
N GLN A 200 7.72 -7.48 -8.12
CA GLN A 200 8.97 -7.43 -8.86
C GLN A 200 9.17 -6.12 -9.62
N ASP A 201 8.12 -5.31 -9.86
CA ASP A 201 8.20 -3.98 -10.48
C ASP A 201 8.49 -2.86 -9.47
N ILE A 202 8.36 -3.16 -8.18
CA ILE A 202 8.57 -2.21 -7.09
C ILE A 202 10.06 -2.05 -6.77
N GLN A 203 10.54 -0.82 -6.73
CA GLN A 203 11.87 -0.46 -6.23
C GLN A 203 11.85 -0.24 -4.72
N THR A 204 10.83 0.43 -4.22
CA THR A 204 10.60 0.71 -2.80
C THR A 204 9.11 0.87 -2.57
N LEU A 205 8.60 0.31 -1.48
CA LEU A 205 7.25 0.53 -0.99
C LEU A 205 7.34 1.28 0.34
N GLY A 206 6.73 2.45 0.41
CA GLY A 206 6.49 3.17 1.65
C GLY A 206 5.08 2.86 2.14
N VAL A 207 4.94 2.47 3.41
CA VAL A 207 3.64 2.22 4.02
C VAL A 207 3.45 3.15 5.19
N GLU A 208 2.48 4.03 5.07
CA GLU A 208 2.06 4.95 6.11
C GLU A 208 0.86 4.38 6.88
N ARG A 209 0.84 4.59 8.20
CA ARG A 209 -0.18 4.03 9.09
C ARG A 209 -0.72 5.12 10.00
N GLY A 210 -1.76 5.83 9.54
CA GLY A 210 -2.32 6.97 10.25
C GLY A 210 -1.39 8.18 10.36
N SER A 211 -1.85 9.23 11.00
CA SER A 211 -1.14 10.51 11.14
C SER A 211 -0.76 11.14 9.80
N TYR A 212 -1.58 10.93 8.79
CA TYR A 212 -1.34 11.38 7.42
C TYR A 212 -1.28 12.89 7.31
N ASN A 213 -0.45 13.36 6.42
CA ASN A 213 -0.41 14.76 6.00
C ASN A 213 -1.69 15.16 5.26
N ALA A 214 -1.90 16.47 5.03
CA ALA A 214 -3.12 16.94 4.39
C ALA A 214 -3.20 16.61 2.88
N ASP A 215 -2.10 16.28 2.24
CA ASP A 215 -2.02 15.81 0.86
C ASP A 215 -2.58 14.39 0.67
N GLU A 216 -2.68 13.59 1.74
CA GLU A 216 -3.21 12.24 1.71
C GLU A 216 -4.59 12.15 2.35
N GLY A 217 -5.43 11.17 1.96
CA GLY A 217 -6.52 10.80 2.80
C GLY A 217 -7.94 10.85 2.31
N ASP A 218 -8.26 10.30 1.18
CA ASP A 218 -9.60 9.79 0.87
C ASP A 218 -9.74 8.29 1.28
N ARG A 219 -8.69 7.72 1.91
CA ARG A 219 -8.64 6.43 2.61
C ARG A 219 -8.00 6.59 3.99
N THR A 220 -8.35 5.71 4.93
CA THR A 220 -8.10 5.98 6.35
C THR A 220 -7.21 4.96 7.06
N TYR A 221 -6.98 3.78 6.51
CA TYR A 221 -6.32 2.69 7.24
C TYR A 221 -4.89 2.40 6.81
N GLY A 222 -4.48 2.77 5.61
CA GLY A 222 -3.12 2.62 5.14
C GLY A 222 -2.90 3.33 3.82
N VAL A 223 -1.76 4.00 3.67
CA VAL A 223 -1.33 4.62 2.43
C VAL A 223 -0.08 3.92 1.94
N PHE A 224 -0.13 3.38 0.72
CA PHE A 224 0.95 2.63 0.09
C PHE A 224 1.54 3.45 -1.04
N ASN A 225 2.73 3.98 -0.83
CA ASN A 225 3.44 4.73 -1.86
C ASN A 225 4.44 3.84 -2.57
N VAL A 226 4.12 3.46 -3.79
CA VAL A 226 4.96 2.64 -4.65
C VAL A 226 5.91 3.52 -5.45
N ILE A 227 7.20 3.28 -5.29
CA ILE A 227 8.24 3.81 -6.17
C ILE A 227 8.62 2.69 -7.14
N PRO A 228 8.23 2.78 -8.42
CA PRO A 228 8.49 1.71 -9.37
C PRO A 228 9.93 1.71 -9.85
N LYS A 229 10.36 0.59 -10.41
CA LYS A 229 11.65 0.45 -11.08
C LYS A 229 11.76 1.36 -12.29
N THR A 230 12.99 1.73 -12.63
CA THR A 230 13.30 2.67 -13.69
C THR A 230 14.49 2.21 -14.54
N GLY A 231 14.57 2.71 -15.77
CA GLY A 231 15.71 2.47 -16.65
C GLY A 231 16.96 3.31 -16.36
N PHE A 232 16.84 4.42 -15.61
CA PHE A 232 18.00 5.30 -15.38
C PHE A 232 19.13 4.68 -14.54
N GLY A 233 18.81 3.69 -13.71
CA GLY A 233 19.80 2.98 -12.89
C GLY A 233 20.60 1.90 -13.63
N VAL A 234 20.18 1.52 -14.83
CA VAL A 234 20.67 0.34 -15.57
C VAL A 234 20.94 0.66 -17.04
N HIS A 235 21.66 -0.21 -17.73
CA HIS A 235 21.95 -0.07 -19.16
C HIS A 235 21.78 -1.41 -19.87
N ASN A 236 20.81 -1.49 -20.78
CA ASN A 236 20.46 -2.67 -21.57
C ASN A 236 20.34 -3.93 -20.71
N GLN A 237 19.63 -3.85 -19.60
CA GLN A 237 19.47 -4.93 -18.64
C GLN A 237 18.08 -5.56 -18.76
N GLY A 238 18.03 -6.88 -18.79
CA GLY A 238 16.80 -7.65 -18.67
C GLY A 238 16.87 -8.65 -17.53
N LEU A 239 15.71 -9.08 -17.06
CA LEU A 239 15.54 -10.12 -16.06
C LEU A 239 14.48 -11.10 -16.56
N LEU A 240 14.83 -12.38 -16.57
CA LEU A 240 13.88 -13.49 -16.70
C LEU A 240 13.79 -14.19 -15.36
N SER A 241 12.58 -14.35 -14.83
CA SER A 241 12.29 -15.15 -13.64
C SER A 241 11.24 -16.19 -14.02
N VAL A 242 11.47 -17.45 -13.69
CA VAL A 242 10.51 -18.53 -13.90
C VAL A 242 10.44 -19.39 -12.66
N SER A 243 9.24 -19.81 -12.30
CA SER A 243 9.04 -20.67 -11.13
C SER A 243 8.16 -21.88 -11.44
N ALA A 244 8.29 -22.93 -10.61
CA ALA A 244 7.44 -24.10 -10.66
C ALA A 244 7.32 -24.74 -9.27
N GLY A 245 6.10 -25.09 -8.87
CA GLY A 245 5.81 -25.63 -7.54
C GLY A 245 4.71 -26.68 -7.49
N ASN A 246 4.41 -27.11 -6.26
CA ASN A 246 3.22 -27.92 -6.05
C ASN A 246 1.93 -27.09 -6.34
N PHE A 247 0.77 -27.71 -6.39
CA PHE A 247 -0.48 -27.13 -6.87
C PHE A 247 -0.43 -26.59 -8.32
N GLY A 248 0.55 -27.04 -9.12
CA GLY A 248 0.74 -26.54 -10.48
C GLY A 248 1.12 -25.05 -10.55
N GLN A 249 1.64 -24.52 -9.47
CA GLN A 249 2.04 -23.12 -9.37
C GLN A 249 3.15 -22.82 -10.38
N THR A 250 2.94 -21.74 -11.14
CA THR A 250 3.97 -21.05 -11.93
C THR A 250 3.79 -19.55 -11.72
N ASP A 251 4.91 -18.84 -11.74
CA ASP A 251 4.97 -17.39 -11.71
C ASP A 251 6.17 -16.98 -12.57
N ASP A 252 5.88 -16.45 -13.74
CA ASP A 252 6.86 -16.17 -14.79
C ASP A 252 6.89 -14.67 -15.07
N TYR A 253 8.09 -14.10 -15.06
CA TYR A 253 8.29 -12.68 -15.18
C TYR A 253 9.45 -12.37 -16.12
N LEU A 254 9.25 -11.37 -16.99
CA LEU A 254 10.25 -10.86 -17.91
C LEU A 254 10.26 -9.34 -17.83
N SER A 255 11.45 -8.74 -17.65
CA SER A 255 11.58 -7.29 -17.76
C SER A 255 12.77 -6.86 -18.61
N ALA A 256 12.69 -5.63 -19.11
CA ALA A 256 13.76 -4.97 -19.86
C ALA A 256 13.83 -3.49 -19.46
N ALA A 257 15.03 -2.99 -19.20
CA ALA A 257 15.27 -1.63 -18.78
C ALA A 257 16.55 -1.06 -19.38
N SER A 258 16.51 0.19 -19.78
CA SER A 258 17.69 0.91 -20.28
C SER A 258 17.45 2.42 -20.26
N HIS A 259 18.53 3.18 -20.52
CA HIS A 259 18.44 4.62 -20.77
C HIS A 259 19.40 5.04 -21.89
N LYS A 260 19.02 6.11 -22.55
CA LYS A 260 19.86 6.79 -23.52
C LYS A 260 19.69 8.31 -23.42
N GLY A 261 20.77 8.98 -22.98
CA GLY A 261 20.70 10.41 -22.71
C GLY A 261 19.67 10.75 -21.62
N ASN A 262 18.67 11.52 -21.99
CA ASN A 262 17.62 12.00 -21.08
C ASN A 262 16.35 11.14 -21.09
N PHE A 263 16.35 10.03 -21.80
CA PHE A 263 15.21 9.12 -21.87
C PHE A 263 15.58 7.77 -21.23
N ALA A 264 14.68 7.25 -20.42
CA ALA A 264 14.77 5.92 -19.83
C ALA A 264 13.44 5.18 -19.97
N TYR A 265 13.52 3.85 -20.02
CA TYR A 265 12.37 2.96 -20.01
C TYR A 265 12.61 1.76 -19.09
N TYR A 266 11.55 1.33 -18.49
CA TYR A 266 11.40 0.06 -17.83
C TYR A 266 10.08 -0.56 -18.29
N VAL A 267 10.11 -1.82 -18.70
CA VAL A 267 8.92 -2.57 -19.11
C VAL A 267 9.00 -3.98 -18.54
N SER A 268 7.87 -4.52 -18.12
CA SER A 268 7.75 -5.90 -17.68
C SER A 268 6.49 -6.55 -18.21
N ALA A 269 6.53 -7.89 -18.24
CA ALA A 269 5.41 -8.76 -18.50
C ALA A 269 5.48 -9.93 -17.52
N GLU A 270 4.34 -10.29 -16.99
CA GLU A 270 4.18 -11.39 -16.05
C GLU A 270 3.05 -12.33 -16.44
N GLY A 271 3.10 -13.56 -15.95
CA GLY A 271 2.02 -14.52 -16.03
C GLY A 271 2.12 -15.52 -14.89
N ASN A 272 1.00 -15.79 -14.26
CA ASN A 272 0.93 -16.69 -13.11
C ASN A 272 -0.20 -17.69 -13.25
N ARG A 273 -0.06 -18.81 -12.56
CA ARG A 273 -1.10 -19.83 -12.43
C ARG A 273 -0.90 -20.63 -11.15
N SER A 274 -2.00 -21.02 -10.52
CA SER A 274 -2.00 -21.94 -9.39
C SER A 274 -3.32 -22.75 -9.36
N ASN A 275 -3.31 -23.95 -8.77
CA ASN A 275 -4.53 -24.66 -8.38
C ASN A 275 -4.88 -24.41 -6.90
N LEU A 276 -4.25 -23.41 -6.29
CA LEU A 276 -4.51 -22.87 -4.97
C LEU A 276 -4.51 -21.36 -5.14
N GLY A 277 -5.68 -20.79 -5.41
CA GLY A 277 -5.87 -19.38 -5.73
C GLY A 277 -6.34 -18.56 -4.55
N LEU A 278 -7.33 -19.07 -3.82
CA LEU A 278 -8.01 -18.38 -2.72
C LEU A 278 -7.98 -19.21 -1.44
N GLN A 279 -8.34 -18.61 -0.32
CA GLN A 279 -8.53 -19.33 0.94
C GLN A 279 -9.75 -20.25 0.84
N THR A 280 -9.58 -21.52 1.16
CA THR A 280 -10.64 -22.53 0.93
C THR A 280 -11.62 -22.62 2.12
N PRO A 281 -12.93 -22.88 1.87
CA PRO A 281 -13.91 -23.06 2.94
C PRO A 281 -13.76 -24.38 3.71
N VAL A 282 -12.98 -25.31 3.20
CA VAL A 282 -12.65 -26.61 3.78
C VAL A 282 -11.16 -26.88 3.62
N ALA A 283 -10.60 -27.80 4.42
CA ALA A 283 -9.17 -28.13 4.35
C ALA A 283 -8.72 -28.74 2.99
N GLN A 284 -9.67 -29.21 2.18
CA GLN A 284 -9.39 -29.73 0.83
C GLN A 284 -9.47 -28.61 -0.20
N VAL A 285 -8.49 -28.59 -1.09
CA VAL A 285 -8.45 -27.65 -2.22
C VAL A 285 -9.32 -28.20 -3.36
N ILE A 286 -10.46 -27.60 -3.59
CA ILE A 286 -11.45 -28.04 -4.58
C ILE A 286 -11.96 -26.84 -5.35
N HIS A 287 -11.86 -26.87 -6.70
CA HIS A 287 -12.27 -25.76 -7.55
C HIS A 287 -11.64 -24.43 -7.14
N ASP A 288 -10.31 -24.35 -7.18
CA ASP A 288 -9.55 -23.23 -6.65
C ASP A 288 -8.38 -22.84 -7.59
N GLN A 289 -8.64 -22.91 -8.90
CA GLN A 289 -7.64 -22.50 -9.87
C GLN A 289 -7.66 -20.97 -10.02
N SER A 290 -6.45 -20.37 -9.95
CA SER A 290 -6.20 -19.00 -10.34
C SER A 290 -5.25 -18.93 -11.53
N GLN A 291 -5.39 -17.90 -12.35
CA GLN A 291 -4.44 -17.53 -13.39
C GLN A 291 -4.54 -16.04 -13.69
N GLY A 292 -3.41 -15.43 -13.98
CA GLY A 292 -3.34 -14.01 -14.29
C GLY A 292 -2.21 -13.68 -15.25
N TYR A 293 -2.26 -12.46 -15.78
CA TYR A 293 -1.17 -11.86 -16.54
C TYR A 293 -1.18 -10.34 -16.38
N GLY A 294 0.00 -9.76 -16.45
CA GLY A 294 0.21 -8.33 -16.29
C GLY A 294 1.26 -7.78 -17.26
N LEU A 295 1.11 -6.51 -17.55
CA LEU A 295 2.09 -5.69 -18.28
C LEU A 295 2.28 -4.39 -17.51
N PHE A 296 3.52 -4.02 -17.26
CA PHE A 296 3.85 -2.77 -16.59
C PHE A 296 4.87 -1.97 -17.40
N THR A 297 4.77 -0.64 -17.37
CA THR A 297 5.73 0.25 -18.03
C THR A 297 5.97 1.51 -17.23
N ASN A 298 7.23 1.96 -17.18
CA ASN A 298 7.65 3.24 -16.64
C ASN A 298 8.60 3.92 -17.65
N LEU A 299 8.10 4.95 -18.31
CA LEU A 299 8.85 5.76 -19.29
C LEU A 299 9.16 7.11 -18.66
N GLN A 300 10.41 7.53 -18.74
CA GLN A 300 10.86 8.80 -18.16
C GLN A 300 11.65 9.60 -19.18
N TYR A 301 11.36 10.89 -19.25
CA TYR A 301 12.07 11.82 -20.10
C TYR A 301 12.39 13.12 -19.36
N ASN A 302 13.68 13.44 -19.28
CA ASN A 302 14.19 14.64 -18.63
C ASN A 302 14.63 15.67 -19.68
N PRO A 303 13.71 16.51 -20.22
CA PRO A 303 14.07 17.51 -21.23
C PRO A 303 15.10 18.52 -20.73
N SER A 304 15.18 18.72 -19.42
CA SER A 304 16.19 19.56 -18.78
C SER A 304 16.48 19.07 -17.35
N THR A 305 17.40 19.71 -16.65
CA THR A 305 17.67 19.45 -15.22
C THR A 305 16.55 19.90 -14.29
N HIS A 306 15.58 20.66 -14.80
CA HIS A 306 14.46 21.21 -14.05
C HIS A 306 13.12 20.59 -14.42
N ASN A 307 13.09 19.73 -15.42
CA ASN A 307 11.87 19.11 -15.92
C ASN A 307 12.03 17.60 -16.01
N GLU A 308 11.06 16.89 -15.51
CA GLU A 308 10.89 15.47 -15.69
C GLU A 308 9.47 15.18 -16.17
N LEU A 309 9.35 14.37 -17.20
CA LEU A 309 8.10 13.77 -17.63
C LEU A 309 8.16 12.29 -17.34
N ARG A 310 7.11 11.76 -16.72
CA ARG A 310 7.00 10.35 -16.37
C ARG A 310 5.65 9.82 -16.81
N PHE A 311 5.67 8.67 -17.48
CA PHE A 311 4.49 7.91 -17.81
C PHE A 311 4.60 6.52 -17.20
N VAL A 312 3.68 6.19 -16.30
CA VAL A 312 3.56 4.88 -15.68
C VAL A 312 2.22 4.28 -16.08
N ALA A 313 2.20 3.04 -16.51
CA ALA A 313 0.96 2.36 -16.84
C ALA A 313 1.05 0.87 -16.53
N GLN A 314 -0.09 0.30 -16.17
CA GLN A 314 -0.29 -1.12 -15.91
C GLN A 314 -1.55 -1.62 -16.60
N LEU A 315 -1.48 -2.86 -17.05
CA LEU A 315 -2.61 -3.68 -17.45
C LEU A 315 -2.48 -5.01 -16.70
N ARG A 316 -3.52 -5.37 -15.94
CA ARG A 316 -3.57 -6.63 -15.22
C ARG A 316 -4.93 -7.28 -15.35
N GLN A 317 -4.95 -8.61 -15.52
CA GLN A 317 -6.17 -9.43 -15.49
C GLN A 317 -5.90 -10.71 -14.71
N ASP A 318 -6.85 -11.06 -13.84
CA ASP A 318 -6.86 -12.28 -13.07
C ASP A 318 -8.18 -13.03 -13.26
N THR A 319 -8.13 -14.34 -13.13
CA THR A 319 -9.31 -15.22 -13.17
C THR A 319 -9.19 -16.21 -12.03
N TYR A 320 -10.24 -16.34 -11.25
CA TYR A 320 -10.34 -17.22 -10.10
C TYR A 320 -11.50 -18.20 -10.27
N GLN A 321 -11.30 -19.42 -9.83
CA GLN A 321 -12.36 -20.31 -9.43
C GLN A 321 -12.65 -20.06 -7.96
N ILE A 322 -13.92 -19.91 -7.59
CA ILE A 322 -14.30 -19.75 -6.18
C ILE A 322 -14.28 -21.14 -5.52
N PRO A 323 -13.52 -21.33 -4.43
CA PRO A 323 -13.35 -22.64 -3.81
C PRO A 323 -14.65 -23.22 -3.31
N ASN A 324 -14.90 -24.52 -3.58
CA ASN A 324 -16.12 -25.21 -3.18
C ASN A 324 -15.99 -25.85 -1.79
N CYS A 325 -17.08 -25.88 -1.04
CA CYS A 325 -17.21 -26.77 0.12
C CYS A 325 -17.89 -28.11 -0.27
N ILE A 326 -17.54 -29.17 0.44
CA ILE A 326 -18.05 -30.53 0.22
C ILE A 326 -19.03 -31.03 1.30
N THR A 327 -19.10 -30.30 2.41
CA THR A 327 -19.98 -30.60 3.54
C THR A 327 -20.59 -29.30 4.07
N PRO A 328 -21.85 -29.31 4.52
CA PRO A 328 -22.47 -28.13 5.12
C PRO A 328 -21.64 -27.61 6.30
N LEU A 329 -21.43 -26.31 6.33
CA LEU A 329 -20.72 -25.63 7.42
C LEU A 329 -21.70 -25.15 8.49
N PRO A 330 -21.28 -25.02 9.76
CA PRO A 330 -22.18 -24.65 10.86
C PRO A 330 -22.87 -23.31 10.69
N ASN A 331 -22.21 -22.34 10.08
CA ASN A 331 -22.72 -20.99 9.81
C ASN A 331 -23.10 -20.76 8.34
N ASP A 332 -22.73 -21.67 7.45
CA ASP A 332 -23.17 -21.71 6.05
C ASP A 332 -23.57 -23.15 5.64
N PRO A 333 -24.77 -23.61 6.00
CA PRO A 333 -25.21 -24.95 5.66
C PRO A 333 -25.50 -25.16 4.17
N GLN A 334 -25.55 -24.08 3.38
CA GLN A 334 -25.88 -24.12 1.96
C GLN A 334 -24.65 -24.05 1.05
N CYS A 335 -23.46 -23.87 1.59
CA CYS A 335 -22.22 -23.76 0.81
C CYS A 335 -22.00 -24.92 -0.19
N VAL A 336 -22.50 -26.12 0.12
CA VAL A 336 -22.43 -27.28 -0.80
C VAL A 336 -23.30 -27.15 -2.05
N GLY A 337 -24.20 -26.18 -2.09
CA GLY A 337 -25.03 -25.87 -3.26
C GLY A 337 -24.31 -24.94 -4.25
N GLN A 338 -23.29 -24.23 -3.84
CA GLN A 338 -22.50 -23.32 -4.66
C GLN A 338 -21.33 -24.10 -5.25
N ARG A 339 -21.32 -24.35 -6.55
CA ARG A 339 -20.30 -25.18 -7.19
C ARG A 339 -20.00 -24.73 -8.60
N GLY A 340 -18.77 -24.29 -8.80
CA GLY A 340 -18.26 -23.94 -10.11
C GLY A 340 -18.27 -22.45 -10.40
N ASP A 341 -18.43 -21.62 -9.39
CA ASP A 341 -18.42 -20.17 -9.49
C ASP A 341 -17.04 -19.66 -9.90
N THR A 342 -17.04 -18.57 -10.64
CA THR A 342 -15.80 -17.97 -11.12
C THR A 342 -15.85 -16.46 -10.99
N GLN A 343 -14.68 -15.85 -10.77
CA GLN A 343 -14.51 -14.40 -10.78
C GLN A 343 -13.40 -14.00 -11.75
N LYS A 344 -13.63 -12.93 -12.49
CA LYS A 344 -12.61 -12.30 -13.35
C LYS A 344 -12.42 -10.86 -12.90
N GLU A 345 -11.17 -10.49 -12.74
CA GLU A 345 -10.79 -9.15 -12.32
C GLU A 345 -9.88 -8.49 -13.35
N ALA A 346 -9.96 -7.18 -13.44
CA ALA A 346 -9.04 -6.38 -14.21
C ALA A 346 -8.74 -5.10 -13.44
N ASP A 347 -7.46 -4.74 -13.38
CA ASP A 347 -6.96 -3.50 -12.81
C ASP A 347 -5.98 -2.85 -13.81
N ASN A 348 -6.37 -1.71 -14.34
CA ASN A 348 -5.60 -1.03 -15.40
C ASN A 348 -5.50 0.45 -15.08
N PHE A 349 -4.29 0.97 -14.96
CA PHE A 349 -4.10 2.40 -14.76
C PHE A 349 -3.08 3.02 -15.72
N ALA A 350 -3.17 4.31 -15.91
CA ALA A 350 -2.18 5.13 -16.60
C ALA A 350 -2.02 6.47 -15.88
N LEU A 351 -0.79 6.82 -15.58
CA LEU A 351 -0.39 8.04 -14.89
C LEU A 351 0.63 8.80 -15.76
N LEU A 352 0.35 10.05 -16.05
CA LEU A 352 1.28 10.97 -16.70
C LEU A 352 1.60 12.11 -15.75
N SER A 353 2.84 12.22 -15.31
CA SER A 353 3.30 13.26 -14.40
C SER A 353 4.36 14.14 -15.04
N TRP A 354 4.25 15.44 -14.80
CA TRP A 354 5.27 16.44 -15.07
C TRP A 354 5.75 17.05 -13.77
N VAL A 355 7.05 16.88 -13.49
CA VAL A 355 7.70 17.48 -12.32
C VAL A 355 8.57 18.64 -12.79
N HIS A 356 8.30 19.84 -12.26
CA HIS A 356 9.07 21.04 -12.55
C HIS A 356 9.74 21.57 -11.28
N THR A 357 11.06 21.66 -11.31
CA THR A 357 11.87 22.20 -10.21
C THR A 357 12.23 23.65 -10.52
N PHE A 358 11.51 24.62 -9.96
CA PHE A 358 11.82 26.05 -10.10
C PHE A 358 13.14 26.41 -9.41
N SER A 359 13.36 25.83 -8.24
CA SER A 359 14.59 25.97 -7.44
C SER A 359 14.75 24.74 -6.54
N ASN A 360 15.83 24.69 -5.73
CA ASN A 360 15.95 23.63 -4.72
C ASN A 360 14.88 23.72 -3.62
N ASP A 361 14.18 24.84 -3.56
CA ASP A 361 13.19 25.13 -2.51
C ASP A 361 11.75 25.05 -3.04
N ILE A 362 11.55 24.98 -4.36
CA ILE A 362 10.21 25.03 -4.98
C ILE A 362 10.12 24.01 -6.11
N VAL A 363 9.20 23.08 -5.97
CA VAL A 363 8.90 22.04 -6.96
C VAL A 363 7.39 21.95 -7.18
N LEU A 364 7.00 21.80 -8.42
CA LEU A 364 5.63 21.56 -8.87
C LEU A 364 5.55 20.15 -9.46
N THR A 365 4.49 19.44 -9.13
CA THR A 365 4.08 18.21 -9.83
C THR A 365 2.67 18.40 -10.37
N SER A 366 2.51 18.09 -11.66
CA SER A 366 1.20 18.06 -12.33
C SER A 366 0.99 16.65 -12.86
N SER A 367 -0.11 16.02 -12.51
CA SER A 367 -0.38 14.64 -12.90
C SER A 367 -1.77 14.51 -13.49
N LEU A 368 -1.87 13.68 -14.54
CA LEU A 368 -3.12 13.21 -15.11
C LEU A 368 -3.20 11.71 -14.89
N MET A 369 -4.36 11.21 -14.49
CA MET A 369 -4.56 9.82 -14.18
C MET A 369 -5.82 9.27 -14.85
N TYR A 370 -5.74 8.00 -15.18
CA TYR A 370 -6.82 7.14 -15.60
C TYR A 370 -6.72 5.83 -14.84
N HIS A 371 -7.81 5.37 -14.26
CA HIS A 371 -7.89 4.05 -13.64
C HIS A 371 -9.16 3.36 -14.13
N PHE A 372 -9.07 2.07 -14.40
CA PHE A 372 -10.19 1.20 -14.76
C PHE A 372 -10.02 -0.10 -14.00
N GLU A 373 -11.04 -0.43 -13.24
CA GLU A 373 -11.14 -1.70 -12.55
C GLU A 373 -12.45 -2.42 -12.90
N ARG A 374 -12.43 -3.73 -12.80
CA ARG A 374 -13.57 -4.57 -13.07
C ARG A 374 -13.51 -5.83 -12.22
N ALA A 375 -14.63 -6.20 -11.65
CA ALA A 375 -14.89 -7.54 -11.12
C ALA A 375 -16.14 -8.14 -11.80
N ALA A 376 -16.05 -9.39 -12.21
CA ALA A 376 -17.14 -10.10 -12.86
C ALA A 376 -17.27 -11.50 -12.23
N TYR A 377 -18.23 -11.61 -11.31
CA TYR A 377 -18.61 -12.86 -10.67
C TYR A 377 -19.69 -13.58 -11.49
N ASP A 378 -19.47 -14.84 -11.78
CA ASP A 378 -20.39 -15.72 -12.50
C ASP A 378 -20.72 -16.93 -11.62
N GLY A 379 -21.92 -16.97 -11.03
CA GLY A 379 -22.46 -18.13 -10.32
C GLY A 379 -22.75 -19.30 -11.26
N ALA A 380 -22.54 -20.52 -10.79
CA ALA A 380 -22.74 -21.73 -11.59
C ALA A 380 -24.22 -22.06 -11.73
N PRO A 381 -24.62 -22.67 -12.86
CA PRO A 381 -26.03 -23.13 -13.07
C PRO A 381 -26.52 -24.16 -12.03
N SER A 382 -25.61 -24.74 -11.25
CA SER A 382 -25.91 -25.71 -10.20
C SER A 382 -26.11 -25.12 -8.82
N ASP A 383 -25.96 -23.80 -8.69
CA ASP A 383 -26.04 -23.11 -7.39
C ASP A 383 -27.44 -23.22 -6.79
N PHE A 384 -27.48 -23.27 -5.47
CA PHE A 384 -28.71 -23.41 -4.71
C PHE A 384 -28.60 -22.65 -3.37
N PRO A 385 -29.64 -21.92 -2.96
CA PRO A 385 -30.98 -21.80 -3.58
C PRO A 385 -31.05 -20.76 -4.70
N VAL A 386 -29.99 -19.95 -4.90
CA VAL A 386 -29.96 -18.88 -5.88
C VAL A 386 -28.75 -19.01 -6.79
N ILE A 387 -28.87 -18.57 -8.01
CA ILE A 387 -27.79 -18.40 -8.97
C ILE A 387 -27.64 -16.91 -9.17
N THR A 388 -26.46 -16.40 -8.84
CA THR A 388 -26.16 -14.96 -8.92
C THR A 388 -25.09 -14.68 -9.94
N THR A 389 -25.19 -13.56 -10.64
CA THR A 389 -24.12 -12.98 -11.44
C THR A 389 -24.02 -11.50 -11.11
N PHE A 390 -22.81 -11.02 -10.95
CA PHE A 390 -22.56 -9.62 -10.72
C PHE A 390 -21.33 -9.17 -11.50
N HIS A 391 -21.57 -8.36 -12.53
CA HIS A 391 -20.50 -7.76 -13.32
C HIS A 391 -20.50 -6.27 -13.05
N HIS A 392 -19.42 -5.78 -12.48
CA HIS A 392 -19.27 -4.36 -12.26
C HIS A 392 -17.88 -3.86 -12.68
N SER A 393 -17.83 -2.60 -13.00
CA SER A 393 -16.60 -1.92 -13.36
C SER A 393 -16.69 -0.45 -13.01
N SER A 394 -15.55 0.13 -12.67
CA SER A 394 -15.40 1.55 -12.38
C SER A 394 -14.33 2.15 -13.28
N GLN A 395 -14.58 3.34 -13.76
CA GLN A 395 -13.65 4.12 -14.56
C GLN A 395 -13.45 5.46 -13.90
N TYR A 396 -12.20 5.82 -13.66
CA TYR A 396 -11.80 7.08 -13.06
C TYR A 396 -10.95 7.88 -14.04
N GLU A 397 -11.25 9.16 -14.17
CA GLU A 397 -10.48 10.11 -14.95
C GLU A 397 -10.22 11.34 -14.08
N GLY A 398 -8.95 11.70 -13.86
CA GLY A 398 -8.63 12.75 -12.92
C GLY A 398 -7.24 13.32 -13.05
N GLY A 399 -6.85 14.04 -12.02
CA GLY A 399 -5.54 14.64 -11.94
C GLY A 399 -5.25 15.25 -10.58
N GLU A 400 -3.98 15.53 -10.39
CA GLU A 400 -3.44 16.17 -9.21
C GLU A 400 -2.48 17.28 -9.61
N GLU A 401 -2.64 18.42 -8.96
CA GLU A 401 -1.68 19.51 -8.98
C GLU A 401 -1.13 19.71 -7.59
N ASN A 402 0.19 19.73 -7.50
CA ASN A 402 0.80 19.72 -6.21
C ASN A 402 2.11 20.52 -6.20
N LEU A 403 2.26 21.60 -5.36
CA LEU A 403 3.41 22.50 -5.27
C LEU A 403 3.99 22.57 -3.86
N ARG A 404 5.20 22.14 -3.65
CA ARG A 404 5.92 22.20 -2.38
C ARG A 404 6.95 23.34 -2.35
N MET A 405 6.97 24.04 -1.22
CA MET A 405 7.84 25.20 -1.01
C MET A 405 8.54 25.08 0.33
N HIS A 406 9.83 25.40 0.32
CA HIS A 406 10.60 25.61 1.55
C HIS A 406 11.08 27.05 1.62
N PHE A 407 10.78 27.74 2.71
CA PHE A 407 11.31 29.07 2.96
C PHE A 407 11.57 29.30 4.45
N SER A 408 12.80 29.57 4.78
CA SER A 408 13.25 29.80 6.16
C SER A 408 13.03 28.58 7.08
N HIS A 409 11.91 28.56 7.82
CA HIS A 409 11.54 27.51 8.76
C HIS A 409 10.26 26.80 8.37
N ASN A 410 9.64 27.18 7.25
CA ASN A 410 8.38 26.64 6.77
C ASN A 410 8.60 25.66 5.63
N HIS A 411 7.94 24.52 5.71
CA HIS A 411 7.78 23.56 4.63
C HIS A 411 6.28 23.52 4.29
N VAL A 412 5.91 24.31 3.30
CA VAL A 412 4.51 24.47 2.90
C VAL A 412 4.19 23.52 1.76
N ASP A 413 3.08 22.86 1.91
CA ASP A 413 2.49 21.90 0.98
C ASP A 413 1.07 22.36 0.65
N VAL A 414 0.73 22.52 -0.63
CA VAL A 414 -0.60 22.95 -1.06
C VAL A 414 -0.96 22.23 -2.34
N GLY A 415 -2.16 21.68 -2.47
CA GLY A 415 -2.55 20.99 -3.69
C GLY A 415 -4.04 20.88 -3.91
N VAL A 416 -4.37 20.32 -5.06
CA VAL A 416 -5.70 19.90 -5.45
C VAL A 416 -5.63 18.53 -6.10
N TYR A 417 -6.59 17.70 -5.81
CA TYR A 417 -6.78 16.38 -6.38
C TYR A 417 -8.23 16.25 -6.80
N GLY A 418 -8.52 15.51 -7.83
CA GLY A 418 -9.90 15.22 -8.17
C GLY A 418 -10.04 14.29 -9.34
N PHE A 419 -11.16 13.59 -9.34
CA PHE A 419 -11.54 12.68 -10.41
C PHE A 419 -13.04 12.70 -10.65
N SER A 420 -13.43 12.31 -11.86
CA SER A 420 -14.76 11.83 -12.19
C SER A 420 -14.76 10.31 -12.21
N GLN A 421 -15.81 9.71 -11.69
CA GLN A 421 -16.03 8.26 -11.66
C GLN A 421 -17.28 7.92 -12.43
N GLN A 422 -17.21 6.84 -13.21
CA GLN A 422 -18.34 6.24 -13.88
C GLN A 422 -18.34 4.74 -13.60
N ASP A 423 -19.39 4.26 -12.95
CA ASP A 423 -19.57 2.84 -12.67
C ASP A 423 -20.55 2.21 -13.63
N HIS A 424 -20.40 0.90 -13.81
CA HIS A 424 -21.34 0.03 -14.49
C HIS A 424 -21.54 -1.22 -13.65
N ALA A 425 -22.78 -1.49 -13.23
CA ALA A 425 -23.15 -2.66 -12.44
C ALA A 425 -24.32 -3.40 -13.10
N ASP A 426 -24.12 -4.67 -13.47
CA ASP A 426 -25.16 -5.60 -13.98
C ASP A 426 -25.29 -6.75 -12.99
N PHE A 427 -26.34 -6.72 -12.20
CA PHE A 427 -26.66 -7.70 -11.17
C PHE A 427 -27.83 -8.57 -11.57
N ASN A 428 -27.68 -9.90 -11.53
CA ASN A 428 -28.72 -10.86 -11.82
C ASN A 428 -28.87 -11.85 -10.67
N LEU A 429 -30.10 -12.12 -10.26
CA LEU A 429 -30.47 -13.11 -9.27
C LEU A 429 -31.53 -14.06 -9.88
N ALA A 430 -31.18 -15.31 -10.09
CA ALA A 430 -32.11 -16.37 -10.52
C ALA A 430 -32.30 -17.37 -9.37
N PHE A 431 -33.47 -17.99 -9.35
CA PHE A 431 -33.85 -18.99 -8.34
C PHE A 431 -33.74 -20.40 -8.92
N ALA A 432 -33.02 -21.29 -8.25
CA ALA A 432 -32.77 -22.66 -8.71
C ALA A 432 -34.05 -23.46 -9.03
N GLY A 433 -35.18 -23.10 -8.41
CA GLY A 433 -36.51 -23.67 -8.72
C GLY A 433 -37.29 -22.95 -9.82
N GLY A 434 -36.71 -21.92 -10.46
CA GLY A 434 -37.37 -21.12 -11.49
C GLY A 434 -38.49 -20.20 -10.99
N SER A 435 -38.68 -20.09 -9.67
CA SER A 435 -39.69 -19.23 -9.06
C SER A 435 -39.16 -18.64 -7.76
N PRO A 436 -39.31 -17.32 -7.54
CA PRO A 436 -39.90 -16.32 -8.45
C PRO A 436 -39.10 -16.12 -9.74
N ALA A 437 -39.62 -15.30 -10.66
CA ALA A 437 -38.91 -14.97 -11.90
C ALA A 437 -37.56 -14.32 -11.60
N PRO A 438 -36.52 -14.49 -12.45
CA PRO A 438 -35.24 -13.87 -12.27
C PRO A 438 -35.36 -12.35 -12.11
N LEU A 439 -34.54 -11.79 -11.26
CA LEU A 439 -34.42 -10.36 -11.02
C LEU A 439 -33.14 -9.84 -11.68
N GLN A 440 -33.24 -8.73 -12.37
CA GLN A 440 -32.11 -8.06 -12.99
C GLN A 440 -32.12 -6.57 -12.61
N GLU A 441 -30.97 -6.06 -12.30
CA GLU A 441 -30.71 -4.65 -12.02
C GLU A 441 -29.50 -4.19 -12.82
N LEU A 442 -29.67 -3.11 -13.60
CA LEU A 442 -28.60 -2.49 -14.36
C LEU A 442 -28.46 -1.04 -13.91
N GLN A 443 -27.28 -0.65 -13.49
CA GLN A 443 -26.96 0.69 -13.02
C GLN A 443 -25.75 1.25 -13.74
N ASN A 444 -25.73 2.57 -13.90
CA ASN A 444 -24.60 3.34 -14.42
C ASN A 444 -24.46 4.65 -13.63
N PRO A 445 -24.16 4.58 -12.32
CA PRO A 445 -24.00 5.78 -11.54
C PRO A 445 -22.72 6.54 -11.93
N THR A 446 -22.76 7.85 -11.70
CA THR A 446 -21.60 8.71 -11.90
C THR A 446 -21.36 9.54 -10.63
N GLY A 447 -20.11 9.85 -10.36
CA GLY A 447 -19.70 10.70 -9.26
C GLY A 447 -18.45 11.49 -9.55
N GLU A 448 -18.13 12.40 -8.65
CA GLU A 448 -16.90 13.17 -8.67
C GLU A 448 -16.41 13.44 -7.26
N LEU A 449 -15.09 13.45 -7.10
CA LEU A 449 -14.41 13.93 -5.91
C LEU A 449 -13.51 15.09 -6.28
N ILE A 450 -13.53 16.15 -5.45
CA ILE A 450 -12.58 17.26 -5.56
C ILE A 450 -12.09 17.58 -4.16
N ASP A 451 -10.78 17.49 -3.98
CA ASP A 451 -10.08 17.79 -2.75
C ASP A 451 -9.12 18.96 -2.94
N ALA A 452 -8.94 19.74 -1.90
CA ALA A 452 -7.93 20.79 -1.83
C ALA A 452 -7.31 20.81 -0.44
N TRP A 453 -6.01 21.03 -0.37
CA TRP A 453 -5.32 21.06 0.92
C TRP A 453 -4.26 22.14 1.02
N VAL A 454 -3.95 22.46 2.26
CA VAL A 454 -2.77 23.23 2.64
C VAL A 454 -2.21 22.65 3.93
N GLN A 455 -0.89 22.50 3.96
CA GLN A 455 -0.14 22.09 5.14
C GLN A 455 1.13 22.89 5.28
N ASP A 456 1.50 23.24 6.51
CA ASP A 456 2.80 23.79 6.85
C ASP A 456 3.45 22.94 7.94
N THR A 457 4.68 22.53 7.72
CA THR A 457 5.55 21.98 8.75
C THR A 457 6.57 23.03 9.14
N TYR A 458 6.38 23.61 10.33
CA TYR A 458 7.18 24.68 10.85
C TYR A 458 8.32 24.19 11.76
N ASP A 459 9.56 24.48 11.38
CA ASP A 459 10.76 24.20 12.16
C ASP A 459 10.91 25.21 13.30
N VAL A 460 10.27 24.99 14.45
CA VAL A 460 10.43 25.85 15.66
C VAL A 460 11.90 25.89 16.07
N SER A 461 12.56 24.76 15.95
CA SER A 461 14.01 24.61 16.13
C SER A 461 14.45 23.31 15.44
N HIS A 462 15.73 23.03 15.38
CA HIS A 462 16.25 21.75 14.89
C HIS A 462 15.89 20.53 15.78
N TRP A 463 15.16 20.74 16.87
CA TRP A 463 14.65 19.69 17.75
C TRP A 463 13.15 19.56 17.76
N VAL A 464 12.41 20.58 17.32
CA VAL A 464 10.95 20.65 17.41
C VAL A 464 10.38 21.08 16.09
N HIS A 465 9.50 20.27 15.54
CA HIS A 465 8.75 20.54 14.32
C HIS A 465 7.24 20.48 14.63
N LEU A 466 6.49 21.42 14.12
CA LEU A 466 5.03 21.49 14.22
C LEU A 466 4.44 21.35 12.83
N SER A 467 3.48 20.49 12.67
CA SER A 467 2.72 20.30 11.43
C SER A 467 1.29 20.74 11.63
N VAL A 468 0.76 21.58 10.74
CA VAL A 468 -0.62 22.05 10.73
C VAL A 468 -1.13 21.99 9.31
N GLY A 469 -2.24 21.30 9.09
CA GLY A 469 -2.86 21.18 7.78
C GLY A 469 -4.37 21.13 7.84
N VAL A 470 -4.97 21.32 6.69
CA VAL A 470 -6.41 21.12 6.46
C VAL A 470 -6.61 20.61 5.04
N ARG A 471 -7.50 19.62 4.89
CA ARG A 471 -8.02 19.13 3.60
C ARG A 471 -9.51 19.45 3.55
N GLU A 472 -9.98 19.98 2.45
CA GLU A 472 -11.39 20.21 2.12
C GLU A 472 -11.75 19.24 1.02
N SER A 473 -12.81 18.46 1.24
CA SER A 473 -13.30 17.45 0.29
C SER A 473 -14.72 17.78 -0.13
N HIS A 474 -15.00 17.65 -1.41
CA HIS A 474 -16.33 17.72 -2.00
C HIS A 474 -16.59 16.46 -2.83
N PHE A 475 -17.54 15.66 -2.41
CA PHE A 475 -18.01 14.48 -3.13
C PHE A 475 -19.42 14.71 -3.64
N ALA A 476 -19.66 14.39 -4.91
CA ALA A 476 -20.97 14.39 -5.53
C ALA A 476 -21.21 13.10 -6.30
N GLY A 477 -22.22 12.35 -5.91
CA GLY A 477 -22.62 11.08 -6.50
C GLY A 477 -24.09 10.82 -6.17
N LEU A 478 -24.42 9.64 -5.65
CA LEU A 478 -25.76 9.34 -5.12
C LEU A 478 -26.11 10.20 -3.91
N VAL A 479 -25.10 10.64 -3.19
CA VAL A 479 -25.16 11.66 -2.14
C VAL A 479 -24.20 12.79 -2.47
N THR A 480 -24.45 13.98 -1.93
CA THR A 480 -23.50 15.11 -2.01
C THR A 480 -23.01 15.43 -0.62
N GLU A 481 -21.70 15.41 -0.42
CA GLU A 481 -21.07 15.62 0.87
C GLU A 481 -19.89 16.58 0.79
N ASN A 482 -19.63 17.25 1.92
CA ASN A 482 -18.43 18.05 2.11
C ASN A 482 -17.78 17.65 3.43
N ALA A 483 -16.45 17.71 3.46
CA ALA A 483 -15.68 17.49 4.67
C ALA A 483 -14.58 18.53 4.81
N THR A 484 -14.31 18.91 6.07
CA THR A 484 -13.21 19.78 6.47
C THR A 484 -12.38 19.01 7.49
N ASP A 485 -11.16 18.64 7.12
CA ASP A 485 -10.33 17.72 7.86
C ASP A 485 -9.04 18.37 8.36
N PRO A 486 -9.08 19.07 9.51
CA PRO A 486 -7.88 19.64 10.11
C PRO A 486 -6.98 18.56 10.72
N ARG A 487 -5.68 18.81 10.63
CA ARG A 487 -4.62 17.92 11.10
C ARG A 487 -3.55 18.71 11.83
N TYR A 488 -3.10 18.17 12.97
CA TYR A 488 -2.10 18.79 13.83
C TYR A 488 -1.10 17.74 14.27
N GLY A 489 0.16 18.01 14.03
CA GLY A 489 1.26 17.12 14.38
C GLY A 489 2.39 17.85 15.09
N MET A 490 3.14 17.12 15.89
CA MET A 490 4.35 17.61 16.52
C MET A 490 5.38 16.50 16.63
N THR A 491 6.63 16.81 16.30
CA THR A 491 7.76 15.95 16.62
C THR A 491 8.76 16.67 17.48
N VAL A 492 9.34 15.92 18.44
CA VAL A 492 10.37 16.44 19.36
C VAL A 492 11.54 15.46 19.36
N ARG A 493 12.71 15.89 18.90
CA ARG A 493 13.95 15.12 19.00
C ARG A 493 14.66 15.46 20.30
N LEU A 494 14.91 14.47 21.14
CA LEU A 494 15.64 14.64 22.41
C LEU A 494 17.14 14.75 22.14
N PRO A 495 17.82 15.87 22.51
CA PRO A 495 19.18 16.18 22.06
C PRO A 495 20.26 15.15 22.44
N VAL A 496 20.14 14.51 23.60
CA VAL A 496 21.16 13.59 24.12
C VAL A 496 20.92 12.16 23.66
N LEU A 497 19.66 11.75 23.60
CA LEU A 497 19.25 10.38 23.27
C LEU A 497 19.00 10.19 21.75
N ASN A 498 18.84 11.28 21.01
CA ASN A 498 18.35 11.27 19.63
C ASN A 498 17.01 10.55 19.43
N TRP A 499 16.22 10.33 20.50
CA TRP A 499 14.88 9.79 20.38
C TRP A 499 13.98 10.84 19.76
N VAL A 500 13.07 10.38 18.91
CA VAL A 500 12.03 11.22 18.32
C VAL A 500 10.70 10.84 18.94
N LEU A 501 10.08 11.80 19.60
CA LEU A 501 8.71 11.69 20.08
C LEU A 501 7.79 12.33 19.07
N SER A 502 6.67 11.70 18.76
CA SER A 502 5.62 12.22 17.87
C SER A 502 4.28 12.25 18.56
N GLY A 503 3.45 13.20 18.18
CA GLY A 503 2.05 13.29 18.59
C GLY A 503 1.23 13.86 17.46
N PHE A 504 0.04 13.30 17.25
CA PHE A 504 -0.86 13.68 16.17
C PHE A 504 -2.31 13.69 16.64
N TRP A 505 -3.08 14.60 16.04
CA TRP A 505 -4.53 14.62 16.04
C TRP A 505 -5.02 15.09 14.68
N GLY A 506 -5.95 14.36 14.07
CA GLY A 506 -6.50 14.71 12.78
C GLY A 506 -7.88 14.13 12.53
N LYS A 507 -8.49 14.60 11.45
CA LYS A 507 -9.70 14.05 10.87
C LYS A 507 -9.42 13.60 9.45
N TYR A 508 -10.23 12.64 8.99
CA TYR A 508 -10.18 12.10 7.63
C TYR A 508 -11.61 11.90 7.13
N TYR A 509 -11.76 12.02 5.83
CA TYR A 509 -12.99 11.72 5.12
C TYR A 509 -12.69 10.71 4.01
N GLN A 510 -13.51 9.70 3.92
CA GLN A 510 -13.48 8.73 2.83
C GLN A 510 -14.81 8.79 2.09
N PRO A 511 -14.82 9.03 0.76
CA PRO A 511 -16.05 9.09 -0.02
C PRO A 511 -16.73 7.72 -0.06
N PRO A 512 -18.07 7.67 -0.17
CA PRO A 512 -18.78 6.42 -0.33
C PRO A 512 -18.59 5.88 -1.75
N PRO A 513 -18.61 4.54 -1.94
CA PRO A 513 -18.72 3.96 -3.28
C PRO A 513 -20.03 4.40 -3.94
N LEU A 514 -20.02 4.47 -5.27
CA LEU A 514 -21.23 4.81 -6.06
C LEU A 514 -22.22 3.65 -6.15
N GLU A 515 -21.78 2.47 -5.80
CA GLU A 515 -22.58 1.27 -5.90
C GLU A 515 -23.76 1.30 -4.93
N SER A 516 -24.97 1.09 -5.46
CA SER A 516 -26.17 0.87 -4.66
C SER A 516 -27.13 -0.01 -5.42
N LEU A 517 -27.85 -0.87 -4.73
CA LEU A 517 -28.95 -1.61 -5.35
C LEU A 517 -30.26 -0.82 -5.23
N SER A 518 -31.03 -0.84 -6.31
CA SER A 518 -32.32 -0.16 -6.42
C SER A 518 -33.35 -1.06 -7.16
N GLY A 519 -34.47 -0.49 -7.58
CA GLY A 519 -35.41 -1.17 -8.49
C GLY A 519 -35.95 -2.50 -7.98
N ASN A 520 -35.89 -3.51 -8.82
CA ASN A 520 -36.47 -4.84 -8.57
C ASN A 520 -35.75 -5.58 -7.42
N ILE A 521 -34.45 -5.46 -7.33
CA ILE A 521 -33.64 -6.10 -6.29
C ILE A 521 -33.95 -5.47 -4.92
N ALA A 522 -34.00 -4.16 -4.86
CA ALA A 522 -34.39 -3.46 -3.62
C ALA A 522 -35.82 -3.80 -3.19
N THR A 523 -36.77 -3.95 -4.14
CA THR A 523 -38.14 -4.39 -3.88
C THR A 523 -38.14 -5.82 -3.33
N TYR A 524 -37.38 -6.73 -3.93
CA TYR A 524 -37.29 -8.11 -3.46
C TYR A 524 -36.65 -8.14 -2.04
N ALA A 525 -35.55 -7.43 -1.81
CA ALA A 525 -34.91 -7.34 -0.50
C ALA A 525 -35.90 -6.86 0.58
N SER A 526 -36.72 -5.88 0.28
CA SER A 526 -37.75 -5.39 1.20
C SER A 526 -38.81 -6.44 1.56
N THR A 527 -39.15 -7.35 0.65
CA THR A 527 -40.04 -8.48 0.93
C THR A 527 -39.40 -9.53 1.83
N GLN A 528 -38.07 -9.58 1.90
CA GLN A 528 -37.28 -10.44 2.77
C GLN A 528 -36.89 -9.76 4.09
N SER A 529 -37.54 -8.65 4.44
CA SER A 529 -37.21 -7.82 5.61
C SER A 529 -35.85 -7.13 5.52
N SER A 530 -35.35 -6.91 4.33
CA SER A 530 -34.13 -6.15 4.04
C SER A 530 -34.49 -4.87 3.28
N GLN A 531 -33.72 -3.82 3.45
CA GLN A 531 -33.85 -2.58 2.67
C GLN A 531 -32.46 -1.99 2.38
N PHE A 532 -32.39 -1.16 1.36
CA PHE A 532 -31.17 -0.41 1.02
C PHE A 532 -31.32 1.04 1.46
N LEU A 533 -30.29 1.56 2.11
CA LEU A 533 -30.15 2.96 2.45
C LEU A 533 -28.98 3.57 1.66
N PRO A 534 -29.03 4.88 1.35
CA PRO A 534 -27.85 5.55 0.78
C PRO A 534 -26.63 5.37 1.66
N LEU A 535 -25.49 5.09 1.01
CA LEU A 535 -24.19 5.09 1.68
C LEU A 535 -23.74 6.53 1.90
N HIS A 536 -23.16 6.79 3.05
CA HIS A 536 -22.54 8.05 3.43
C HIS A 536 -21.07 7.84 3.70
N GLY A 537 -20.26 8.83 3.35
CA GLY A 537 -18.81 8.76 3.53
C GLY A 537 -18.40 8.53 4.99
N GLU A 538 -17.35 7.76 5.17
CA GLU A 538 -16.73 7.51 6.46
C GLU A 538 -16.01 8.76 6.95
N ARG A 539 -16.08 9.02 8.26
CA ARG A 539 -15.48 10.19 8.90
C ARG A 539 -14.74 9.76 10.15
N ASP A 540 -13.43 9.86 10.07
CA ASP A 540 -12.56 9.43 11.14
C ASP A 540 -12.01 10.58 11.96
N ARG A 541 -11.75 10.27 13.22
CA ARG A 541 -10.96 11.09 14.13
C ARG A 541 -9.86 10.24 14.73
N GLU A 542 -8.64 10.58 14.42
CA GLU A 542 -7.46 9.87 14.90
C GLU A 542 -6.68 10.67 15.94
N ARG A 543 -6.08 9.93 16.88
CA ARG A 543 -5.04 10.40 17.81
C ARG A 543 -3.93 9.35 17.82
N GLN A 544 -2.71 9.81 17.67
CA GLN A 544 -1.56 8.92 17.69
C GLN A 544 -0.41 9.53 18.47
N PHE A 545 0.34 8.68 19.17
CA PHE A 545 1.56 9.02 19.89
C PHE A 545 2.62 8.01 19.55
N GLY A 546 3.82 8.47 19.22
CA GLY A 546 4.91 7.59 18.81
C GLY A 546 6.24 7.94 19.47
N VAL A 547 7.12 6.96 19.48
CA VAL A 547 8.53 7.14 19.82
C VAL A 547 9.40 6.33 18.88
N THR A 548 10.39 6.98 18.27
CA THR A 548 11.44 6.32 17.49
C THR A 548 12.77 6.42 18.21
N ILE A 549 13.41 5.27 18.44
CA ILE A 549 14.63 5.11 19.22
C ILE A 549 15.74 4.53 18.32
N PRO A 550 16.70 5.36 17.87
CA PRO A 550 17.87 4.87 17.16
C PRO A 550 18.94 4.40 18.16
N VAL A 551 19.36 3.15 18.07
CA VAL A 551 20.41 2.60 18.95
C VAL A 551 21.41 1.80 18.12
N LYS A 552 22.64 2.32 17.97
CA LYS A 552 23.73 1.60 17.28
C LYS A 552 23.36 1.03 15.90
N GLY A 553 22.58 1.80 15.13
CA GLY A 553 22.10 1.40 13.81
C GLY A 553 20.79 0.61 13.81
N TRP A 554 20.29 0.18 14.97
CA TRP A 554 18.92 -0.33 15.10
C TRP A 554 17.92 0.83 15.09
N SER A 555 16.75 0.61 14.51
CA SER A 555 15.57 1.46 14.67
C SER A 555 14.51 0.70 15.44
N ILE A 556 14.02 1.29 16.52
CA ILE A 556 12.90 0.79 17.31
C ILE A 556 11.84 1.87 17.28
N GLN A 557 10.67 1.58 16.73
CA GLN A 557 9.54 2.50 16.67
C GLN A 557 8.37 1.86 17.42
N ALA A 558 7.77 2.62 18.34
CA ALA A 558 6.57 2.21 19.04
C ALA A 558 5.52 3.31 18.95
N ASP A 559 4.28 2.92 18.61
CA ASP A 559 3.16 3.81 18.39
C ASP A 559 1.94 3.34 19.18
N TYR A 560 1.14 4.29 19.66
CA TYR A 560 -0.19 4.07 20.21
C TYR A 560 -1.20 4.92 19.46
N PHE A 561 -2.27 4.32 18.97
CA PHE A 561 -3.27 5.00 18.18
C PHE A 561 -4.70 4.73 18.67
N VAL A 562 -5.59 5.67 18.38
CA VAL A 562 -7.04 5.57 18.60
C VAL A 562 -7.74 6.24 17.44
N THR A 563 -8.52 5.48 16.65
CA THR A 563 -9.38 5.94 15.57
C THR A 563 -10.83 5.76 15.97
N GLN A 564 -11.63 6.81 15.83
CA GLN A 564 -13.07 6.82 16.00
C GLN A 564 -13.72 7.09 14.66
N ALA A 565 -14.28 6.07 14.05
CA ALA A 565 -14.99 6.15 12.79
C ALA A 565 -16.48 6.45 13.03
N LYS A 566 -17.08 7.19 12.11
CA LYS A 566 -18.52 7.35 11.90
C LYS A 566 -18.83 6.95 10.47
N ASN A 567 -19.94 6.22 10.25
CA ASN A 567 -20.27 5.55 9.00
C ASN A 567 -19.12 4.62 8.57
N PHE A 568 -18.68 3.77 9.48
CA PHE A 568 -17.59 2.83 9.23
C PHE A 568 -17.98 1.88 8.10
N PHE A 569 -17.15 1.78 7.06
CA PHE A 569 -17.39 0.92 5.93
C PHE A 569 -17.12 -0.55 6.26
N ASP A 570 -18.08 -1.38 5.89
CA ASP A 570 -18.04 -2.82 5.97
C ASP A 570 -18.85 -3.37 4.78
N HIS A 571 -19.10 -4.68 4.71
CA HIS A 571 -19.88 -5.30 3.64
C HIS A 571 -20.74 -6.44 4.18
N ASN A 572 -21.81 -6.77 3.44
CA ASN A 572 -22.69 -7.89 3.74
C ASN A 572 -22.98 -8.70 2.46
N PRO A 573 -23.01 -10.05 2.55
CA PRO A 573 -23.38 -10.88 1.44
C PRO A 573 -24.88 -10.76 1.10
N ILE A 574 -25.23 -10.97 -0.15
CA ILE A 574 -26.62 -11.11 -0.58
C ILE A 574 -27.03 -12.58 -0.42
N GLY A 575 -27.83 -12.85 0.60
CA GLY A 575 -28.32 -14.22 0.87
C GLY A 575 -27.17 -15.18 1.14
N SER A 576 -27.11 -16.27 0.40
CA SER A 576 -26.02 -17.25 0.41
C SER A 576 -25.14 -17.17 -0.86
N SER A 577 -25.05 -16.00 -1.48
CA SER A 577 -24.15 -15.75 -2.60
C SER A 577 -22.80 -15.22 -2.10
N ASP A 578 -21.77 -15.40 -2.93
CA ASP A 578 -20.44 -14.80 -2.72
C ASP A 578 -20.35 -13.36 -3.27
N ILE A 579 -21.48 -12.66 -3.33
CA ILE A 579 -21.56 -11.26 -3.71
C ILE A 579 -21.71 -10.42 -2.45
N TYR A 580 -20.79 -9.50 -2.25
CA TYR A 580 -20.73 -8.60 -1.13
C TYR A 580 -21.13 -7.19 -1.54
N LEU A 581 -22.01 -6.58 -0.77
CA LEU A 581 -22.41 -5.20 -0.97
C LEU A 581 -21.93 -4.34 0.17
N PRO A 582 -21.44 -3.14 -0.12
CA PRO A 582 -20.96 -2.22 0.90
C PRO A 582 -22.10 -1.82 1.85
N VAL A 583 -21.76 -1.73 3.12
CA VAL A 583 -22.60 -1.21 4.19
C VAL A 583 -21.83 -0.20 5.02
N THR A 584 -22.56 0.65 5.76
CA THR A 584 -21.93 1.49 6.77
C THR A 584 -22.53 1.18 8.14
N ASP A 585 -21.68 0.87 9.09
CA ASP A 585 -22.02 0.85 10.50
C ASP A 585 -22.11 2.28 11.07
N GLN A 586 -22.92 2.50 12.11
CA GLN A 586 -23.04 3.80 12.76
C GLN A 586 -21.68 4.33 13.21
N GLY A 587 -20.80 3.44 13.66
CA GLY A 587 -19.41 3.79 13.92
C GLY A 587 -18.55 2.63 14.39
N ALA A 588 -17.25 2.86 14.41
CA ALA A 588 -16.26 1.95 14.95
C ALA A 588 -15.28 2.66 15.89
N LEU A 589 -14.69 1.89 16.79
CA LEU A 589 -13.60 2.28 17.65
C LEU A 589 -12.44 1.31 17.45
N ILE A 590 -11.37 1.83 16.87
CA ILE A 590 -10.15 1.07 16.60
C ILE A 590 -9.03 1.67 17.45
N ARG A 591 -8.29 0.85 18.17
CA ARG A 591 -7.18 1.30 19.02
C ARG A 591 -6.15 0.20 19.22
N GLY A 592 -4.91 0.60 19.34
CA GLY A 592 -3.83 -0.37 19.53
C GLY A 592 -2.48 0.24 19.82
N SER A 593 -1.53 -0.65 20.05
CA SER A 593 -0.11 -0.36 20.18
C SER A 593 0.66 -1.16 19.15
N GLU A 594 1.61 -0.52 18.51
CA GLU A 594 2.45 -1.11 17.46
C GLU A 594 3.92 -1.01 17.84
N LEU A 595 4.71 -1.97 17.38
CA LEU A 595 6.16 -1.99 17.55
C LEU A 595 6.81 -2.48 16.27
N THR A 596 7.71 -1.67 15.73
CA THR A 596 8.58 -2.05 14.62
C THR A 596 10.03 -2.05 15.09
N VAL A 597 10.78 -3.09 14.77
CA VAL A 597 12.22 -3.16 15.03
C VAL A 597 12.94 -3.55 13.76
N SER A 598 13.89 -2.74 13.34
CA SER A 598 14.76 -3.02 12.20
C SER A 598 16.21 -3.02 12.65
N SER A 599 16.96 -4.05 12.30
CA SER A 599 18.38 -4.14 12.62
C SER A 599 19.23 -3.56 11.50
N PRO A 600 20.43 -3.04 11.79
CA PRO A 600 21.46 -2.91 10.77
C PRO A 600 21.90 -4.31 10.34
N PRO A 601 22.58 -4.47 9.20
CA PRO A 601 23.27 -5.71 8.89
C PRO A 601 24.28 -6.05 10.01
N PHE A 602 24.10 -7.20 10.65
CA PHE A 602 25.03 -7.70 11.67
C PHE A 602 25.76 -8.94 11.17
N TRP A 603 26.93 -9.22 11.77
CA TRP A 603 27.84 -10.29 11.30
C TRP A 603 28.16 -10.24 9.79
N ARG A 604 28.08 -9.07 9.16
CA ARG A 604 28.22 -8.81 7.73
C ARG A 604 27.14 -9.39 6.84
N TYR A 605 26.22 -10.21 7.32
CA TYR A 605 25.38 -11.07 6.49
C TYR A 605 23.91 -11.10 6.85
N GLY A 606 23.55 -10.75 8.09
CA GLY A 606 22.20 -10.93 8.57
C GLY A 606 21.47 -9.63 8.89
N GLN A 607 20.17 -9.60 8.63
CA GLN A 607 19.26 -8.50 8.99
C GLN A 607 18.00 -9.08 9.62
N VAL A 608 17.51 -8.47 10.69
CA VAL A 608 16.27 -8.83 11.37
C VAL A 608 15.28 -7.68 11.26
N HIS A 609 14.04 -8.00 10.98
CA HIS A 609 12.92 -7.11 11.19
C HIS A 609 11.88 -7.76 12.10
N LEU A 610 11.13 -6.93 12.82
CA LEU A 610 10.01 -7.34 13.65
C LEU A 610 8.90 -6.32 13.49
N ALA A 611 7.69 -6.81 13.24
CA ALA A 611 6.46 -6.04 13.21
C ALA A 611 5.46 -6.66 14.19
N TYR A 612 5.03 -5.90 15.20
CA TYR A 612 4.06 -6.36 16.19
C TYR A 612 2.95 -5.35 16.37
N SER A 613 1.72 -5.82 16.43
CA SER A 613 0.55 -5.03 16.83
C SER A 613 -0.26 -5.76 17.90
N ASN A 614 -0.74 -4.99 18.86
CA ASN A 614 -1.84 -5.37 19.76
C ASN A 614 -2.96 -4.35 19.57
N GLN A 615 -4.08 -4.78 19.03
CA GLN A 615 -5.17 -3.88 18.64
C GLN A 615 -6.54 -4.44 18.95
N THR A 616 -7.56 -3.57 18.91
CA THR A 616 -8.98 -3.92 18.94
C THR A 616 -9.70 -3.12 17.89
N ALA A 617 -10.53 -3.79 17.09
CA ALA A 617 -11.46 -3.18 16.15
C ALA A 617 -12.90 -3.56 16.57
N GLN A 618 -13.69 -2.57 16.94
CA GLN A 618 -15.04 -2.77 17.49
C GLN A 618 -16.02 -1.84 16.84
N CYS A 619 -17.13 -2.36 16.33
CA CYS A 619 -18.25 -1.58 15.85
C CYS A 619 -19.25 -1.27 16.96
N PHE A 620 -20.09 -0.26 16.75
CA PHE A 620 -21.21 0.09 17.63
C PHE A 620 -22.37 0.70 16.84
N GLY A 621 -23.57 0.52 17.40
CA GLY A 621 -24.81 1.07 16.85
C GLY A 621 -25.47 0.14 15.84
N SER A 622 -26.20 0.71 14.89
CA SER A 622 -26.91 0.01 13.82
C SER A 622 -26.26 0.28 12.48
N ILE A 623 -26.55 -0.55 11.49
CA ILE A 623 -26.23 -0.24 10.10
C ILE A 623 -26.88 1.08 9.72
N SER A 624 -26.11 2.01 9.17
CA SER A 624 -26.55 3.37 8.82
C SER A 624 -26.71 3.60 7.32
N GLY A 625 -26.18 2.68 6.48
CA GLY A 625 -26.28 2.74 5.02
C GLY A 625 -26.04 1.37 4.38
N GLY A 626 -26.36 1.23 3.10
CA GLY A 626 -26.23 -0.02 2.33
C GLY A 626 -27.34 -1.02 2.58
N LEU A 627 -27.02 -2.30 2.55
CA LEU A 627 -27.97 -3.40 2.74
C LEU A 627 -28.29 -3.60 4.22
N LEU A 628 -29.51 -3.25 4.63
CA LEU A 628 -30.00 -3.54 5.96
C LEU A 628 -30.55 -4.97 6.07
N VAL A 629 -29.83 -5.83 6.73
CA VAL A 629 -30.28 -7.16 7.11
C VAL A 629 -30.80 -7.11 8.55
N THR A 630 -32.03 -7.60 8.78
CA THR A 630 -32.62 -7.60 10.12
C THR A 630 -31.77 -8.44 11.09
N GLY A 631 -31.29 -7.85 12.17
CA GLY A 631 -30.54 -8.52 13.22
C GLY A 631 -29.03 -8.32 13.21
N THR A 632 -28.49 -7.59 12.25
CA THR A 632 -27.04 -7.33 12.11
C THR A 632 -26.53 -6.06 12.80
N ALA A 633 -27.21 -5.51 13.77
CA ALA A 633 -26.73 -4.35 14.52
C ALA A 633 -25.55 -4.74 15.43
N CYS A 634 -24.47 -3.95 15.40
CA CYS A 634 -23.31 -4.11 16.29
C CYS A 634 -23.64 -3.93 17.78
N GLY A 635 -24.70 -3.24 18.10
CA GLY A 635 -25.07 -2.98 19.49
C GLY A 635 -24.07 -2.06 20.20
N ASN A 636 -23.39 -2.55 21.21
CA ASN A 636 -22.50 -1.72 22.04
C ASN A 636 -21.08 -2.31 22.07
N TYR A 637 -20.22 -1.82 21.18
CA TYR A 637 -18.80 -2.18 21.06
C TYR A 637 -18.57 -3.69 20.92
N VAL A 638 -19.06 -4.25 19.84
CA VAL A 638 -18.83 -5.65 19.46
C VAL A 638 -17.58 -5.72 18.60
N SER A 639 -16.73 -6.73 18.80
CA SER A 639 -15.58 -6.96 17.90
C SER A 639 -16.07 -7.17 16.47
N LEU A 640 -15.44 -6.49 15.53
CA LEU A 640 -15.59 -6.78 14.12
C LEU A 640 -15.15 -8.22 13.85
N ASP A 641 -15.69 -8.85 12.85
CA ASP A 641 -15.34 -10.23 12.47
C ASP A 641 -13.87 -10.39 12.13
N HIS A 642 -13.26 -9.36 11.56
CA HIS A 642 -11.83 -9.24 11.29
C HIS A 642 -11.02 -8.62 12.46
N ASP A 643 -11.55 -8.55 13.70
CA ASP A 643 -10.75 -8.14 14.88
C ASP A 643 -9.70 -9.20 15.20
N GLN A 644 -8.43 -8.91 14.90
CA GLN A 644 -7.28 -9.72 15.26
C GLN A 644 -6.46 -9.03 16.35
N ARG A 645 -6.54 -9.55 17.57
CA ARG A 645 -5.97 -8.91 18.75
C ARG A 645 -4.45 -8.75 18.69
N ASN A 646 -3.72 -9.73 18.21
CA ASN A 646 -2.27 -9.70 18.12
C ASN A 646 -1.80 -10.24 16.78
N THR A 647 -0.90 -9.51 16.16
CA THR A 647 -0.11 -9.94 15.01
C THR A 647 1.37 -9.72 15.32
N LEU A 648 2.19 -10.72 15.08
CA LEU A 648 3.65 -10.64 15.23
C LEU A 648 4.30 -11.28 14.02
N ASN A 649 5.11 -10.53 13.31
CA ASN A 649 5.96 -11.02 12.23
C ASN A 649 7.43 -10.79 12.58
N VAL A 650 8.25 -11.83 12.45
CA VAL A 650 9.69 -11.77 12.68
C VAL A 650 10.38 -12.36 11.47
N GLY A 651 11.05 -11.50 10.71
CA GLY A 651 11.83 -11.89 9.55
C GLY A 651 13.33 -11.86 9.82
N TYR A 652 14.03 -12.81 9.22
CA TYR A 652 15.48 -12.88 9.24
C TYR A 652 16.02 -13.22 7.86
N ASN A 653 16.85 -12.32 7.34
CA ASN A 653 17.50 -12.47 6.05
C ASN A 653 19.01 -12.55 6.26
N VAL A 654 19.70 -13.51 5.62
CA VAL A 654 21.15 -13.71 5.76
C VAL A 654 21.80 -14.13 4.48
N ASP A 655 22.90 -13.46 4.12
CA ASP A 655 23.82 -13.89 3.08
C ASP A 655 24.92 -14.78 3.68
N LEU A 656 25.06 -15.99 3.17
CA LEU A 656 26.00 -16.99 3.63
C LEU A 656 27.23 -17.06 2.71
N PRO A 657 28.35 -17.68 3.15
CA PRO A 657 29.48 -17.97 2.29
C PRO A 657 29.08 -18.73 1.02
N GLU A 658 29.93 -18.69 -0.02
CA GLU A 658 29.69 -19.32 -1.33
C GLU A 658 28.42 -18.82 -2.05
N HIS A 659 27.98 -17.58 -1.73
CA HIS A 659 26.83 -16.91 -2.33
C HIS A 659 25.47 -17.57 -2.08
N TYR A 660 25.35 -18.34 -1.01
CA TYR A 660 24.04 -18.78 -0.52
C TYR A 660 23.32 -17.62 0.20
N PHE A 661 22.01 -17.66 0.21
CA PHE A 661 21.18 -16.79 1.02
C PHE A 661 20.02 -17.57 1.63
N VAL A 662 19.52 -17.06 2.76
CA VAL A 662 18.35 -17.62 3.45
C VAL A 662 17.48 -16.45 3.87
N GLY A 663 16.21 -16.54 3.55
CA GLY A 663 15.14 -15.66 4.06
C GLY A 663 14.13 -16.50 4.84
N THR A 664 13.69 -16.02 5.98
CA THR A 664 12.64 -16.67 6.75
C THR A 664 11.73 -15.64 7.38
N ASN A 665 10.45 -15.97 7.48
CA ASN A 665 9.49 -15.23 8.29
C ASN A 665 8.76 -16.16 9.24
N VAL A 666 8.47 -15.70 10.45
CA VAL A 666 7.65 -16.35 11.46
C VAL A 666 6.50 -15.43 11.81
N SER A 667 5.29 -15.81 11.42
CA SER A 667 4.06 -15.10 11.71
C SER A 667 3.31 -15.76 12.85
N VAL A 668 2.97 -14.98 13.88
CA VAL A 668 2.18 -15.42 15.03
C VAL A 668 0.93 -14.55 15.14
N ASN A 669 -0.23 -15.17 15.02
CA ASN A 669 -1.54 -14.50 14.99
C ASN A 669 -2.43 -15.02 16.12
N SER A 670 -3.20 -14.14 16.76
CA SER A 670 -4.08 -14.54 17.87
C SER A 670 -5.42 -15.14 17.43
N GLY A 671 -5.68 -15.20 16.13
CA GLY A 671 -6.97 -15.57 15.55
C GLY A 671 -7.95 -14.41 15.50
N LEU A 672 -8.84 -14.43 14.50
CA LEU A 672 -9.92 -13.49 14.30
C LEU A 672 -11.09 -13.72 15.27
N ALA A 673 -12.03 -12.80 15.32
CA ALA A 673 -13.26 -12.96 16.11
C ALA A 673 -14.04 -14.22 15.68
N ASN A 674 -14.63 -14.92 16.64
CA ASN A 674 -15.30 -16.20 16.38
C ASN A 674 -16.75 -16.00 15.95
N GLY A 675 -17.05 -16.12 14.67
CA GLY A 675 -18.39 -15.96 14.10
C GLY A 675 -19.39 -17.06 14.44
N PHE A 676 -18.94 -18.26 14.84
CA PHE A 676 -19.87 -19.35 15.19
C PHE A 676 -20.72 -19.09 16.44
N ALA A 677 -20.20 -18.31 17.38
CA ALA A 677 -20.90 -18.01 18.61
C ALA A 677 -21.90 -16.85 18.49
N GLY A 678 -21.68 -15.94 17.50
CA GLY A 678 -22.45 -14.72 17.31
C GLY A 678 -22.39 -13.74 18.48
N PRO A 679 -22.56 -12.43 18.22
CA PRO A 679 -22.63 -11.44 19.30
C PRO A 679 -23.94 -11.60 20.09
N PRO A 680 -23.98 -11.29 21.41
CA PRO A 680 -22.89 -10.83 22.25
C PRO A 680 -22.09 -11.94 22.93
N SER A 681 -22.28 -13.17 22.57
CA SER A 681 -21.81 -14.33 23.33
C SER A 681 -20.73 -15.16 22.63
N TYR A 682 -19.77 -14.51 21.93
CA TYR A 682 -18.59 -15.22 21.42
C TYR A 682 -17.91 -16.04 22.53
N GLN A 683 -17.91 -17.37 22.39
CA GLN A 683 -17.29 -18.30 23.35
C GLN A 683 -16.61 -19.46 22.62
N PRO A 684 -15.30 -19.49 22.49
CA PRO A 684 -14.35 -18.41 22.82
C PRO A 684 -14.55 -17.17 21.93
N SER A 685 -14.15 -16.01 22.41
CA SER A 685 -14.35 -14.73 21.68
C SER A 685 -13.57 -14.65 20.37
N HIS A 686 -12.49 -15.41 20.22
CA HIS A 686 -11.62 -15.46 19.06
C HIS A 686 -11.30 -16.91 18.70
N LEU A 687 -10.98 -17.13 17.45
CA LEU A 687 -10.42 -18.39 16.96
C LEU A 687 -9.07 -18.69 17.60
N PRO A 688 -8.59 -19.95 17.57
CA PRO A 688 -7.30 -20.30 18.16
C PRO A 688 -6.13 -19.53 17.56
N SER A 689 -5.16 -19.17 18.38
CA SER A 689 -3.91 -18.60 17.90
C SER A 689 -3.11 -19.61 17.06
N TYR A 690 -2.37 -19.09 16.09
CA TYR A 690 -1.59 -19.92 15.18
C TYR A 690 -0.23 -19.30 14.85
N THR A 691 0.66 -20.16 14.36
CA THR A 691 2.00 -19.77 13.90
C THR A 691 2.27 -20.39 12.54
N VAL A 692 2.69 -19.57 11.60
CA VAL A 692 3.14 -19.98 10.26
C VAL A 692 4.64 -19.66 10.12
N ILE A 693 5.38 -20.53 9.47
CA ILE A 693 6.81 -20.37 9.20
C ILE A 693 7.05 -20.53 7.73
N ASP A 694 7.68 -19.52 7.14
CA ASP A 694 8.05 -19.47 5.73
C ASP A 694 9.57 -19.40 5.57
N LEU A 695 10.09 -20.06 4.54
CA LEU A 695 11.51 -20.20 4.32
C LEU A 695 11.85 -20.14 2.84
N THR A 696 12.85 -19.33 2.50
CA THR A 696 13.53 -19.36 1.19
C THR A 696 15.00 -19.68 1.37
N VAL A 697 15.52 -20.59 0.58
CA VAL A 697 16.95 -20.89 0.49
C VAL A 697 17.36 -20.78 -0.97
N GLY A 698 18.42 -20.03 -1.24
CA GLY A 698 18.88 -19.85 -2.60
C GLY A 698 20.38 -19.69 -2.72
N ARG A 699 20.86 -19.69 -3.97
CA ARG A 699 22.27 -19.46 -4.31
C ARG A 699 22.40 -18.61 -5.55
N ASN A 700 23.29 -17.64 -5.50
CA ASN A 700 23.76 -16.90 -6.65
C ASN A 700 24.92 -17.65 -7.30
N PHE A 701 24.67 -18.45 -8.34
CA PHE A 701 25.70 -19.23 -9.06
C PHE A 701 26.66 -18.32 -9.81
N THR A 702 26.15 -17.24 -10.36
CA THR A 702 26.90 -16.16 -10.99
C THR A 702 26.29 -14.84 -10.63
N ARG A 703 26.84 -13.72 -11.10
CA ARG A 703 26.18 -12.39 -10.98
C ARG A 703 24.87 -12.30 -11.76
N ALA A 704 24.68 -13.20 -12.72
CA ALA A 704 23.54 -13.21 -13.62
C ALA A 704 22.52 -14.32 -13.28
N LEU A 705 22.91 -15.38 -12.59
CA LEU A 705 22.07 -16.55 -12.37
C LEU A 705 21.88 -16.83 -10.87
N GLN A 706 20.65 -16.79 -10.42
CA GLN A 706 20.18 -17.16 -9.09
C GLN A 706 19.19 -18.32 -9.18
N VAL A 707 19.26 -19.24 -8.24
CA VAL A 707 18.27 -20.31 -8.06
C VAL A 707 17.89 -20.35 -6.60
N SER A 708 16.59 -20.45 -6.32
CA SER A 708 16.05 -20.57 -4.97
C SER A 708 14.94 -21.61 -4.88
N VAL A 709 14.71 -22.08 -3.67
CA VAL A 709 13.56 -22.88 -3.27
C VAL A 709 12.87 -22.17 -2.11
N THR A 710 11.59 -21.95 -2.25
CA THR A 710 10.75 -21.35 -1.23
C THR A 710 9.74 -22.38 -0.73
N ALA A 711 9.58 -22.47 0.59
CA ALA A 711 8.58 -23.24 1.28
C ALA A 711 7.72 -22.33 2.14
N LEU A 712 6.42 -22.22 1.83
CA LEU A 712 5.43 -21.48 2.61
C LEU A 712 4.66 -22.45 3.48
N ASN A 713 4.26 -21.99 4.67
CA ASN A 713 3.66 -22.82 5.71
C ASN A 713 4.45 -24.12 5.94
N LEU A 714 5.74 -23.98 6.23
CA LEU A 714 6.70 -25.10 6.37
C LEU A 714 6.24 -26.22 7.31
N THR A 715 5.45 -25.88 8.31
CA THR A 715 4.89 -26.82 9.29
C THR A 715 3.59 -27.48 8.85
N ASN A 716 3.09 -27.11 7.66
CA ASN A 716 1.82 -27.58 7.10
C ASN A 716 0.65 -27.48 8.08
N LYS A 717 0.51 -26.33 8.72
CA LYS A 717 -0.62 -26.09 9.63
C LYS A 717 -1.90 -25.89 8.82
N HIS A 718 -2.92 -26.67 9.12
CA HIS A 718 -4.27 -26.50 8.63
C HIS A 718 -5.10 -25.85 9.73
N LEU A 719 -5.46 -24.60 9.55
CA LEU A 719 -6.10 -23.78 10.56
C LEU A 719 -7.26 -23.02 9.93
N MET A 720 -8.35 -22.98 10.64
CA MET A 720 -9.44 -22.08 10.32
C MET A 720 -8.99 -20.65 10.69
N THR A 721 -8.88 -19.79 9.70
CA THR A 721 -8.46 -18.40 9.87
C THR A 721 -9.64 -17.48 10.12
N ASP A 722 -10.78 -17.80 9.52
CA ASP A 722 -12.03 -17.07 9.67
C ASP A 722 -13.25 -18.01 9.64
N ASN A 723 -14.38 -17.57 10.21
CA ASN A 723 -15.65 -18.27 10.20
C ASN A 723 -16.85 -17.30 10.26
N SER A 724 -16.67 -16.09 9.79
CA SER A 724 -17.74 -15.09 9.73
C SER A 724 -18.62 -15.27 8.50
N LEU A 725 -19.93 -15.04 8.65
CA LEU A 725 -20.88 -15.01 7.52
C LEU A 725 -20.67 -13.79 6.63
N THR A 726 -20.16 -12.71 7.18
CA THR A 726 -19.94 -11.45 6.44
C THR A 726 -18.86 -11.58 5.38
N PHE A 727 -18.11 -12.70 5.37
CA PHE A 727 -17.05 -13.01 4.40
C PHE A 727 -17.24 -14.38 3.73
N GLY A 728 -18.48 -14.80 3.49
CA GLY A 728 -18.75 -16.06 2.79
C GLY A 728 -18.54 -17.33 3.63
N GLY A 729 -18.42 -17.19 4.96
CA GLY A 729 -18.39 -18.32 5.87
C GLY A 729 -17.01 -18.70 6.38
N VAL A 730 -16.58 -19.94 6.17
CA VAL A 730 -15.35 -20.47 6.75
C VAL A 730 -14.18 -20.38 5.78
N HIS A 731 -13.05 -19.88 6.26
CA HIS A 731 -11.79 -19.84 5.51
C HIS A 731 -10.68 -20.58 6.25
N TRP A 732 -9.90 -21.34 5.50
CA TRP A 732 -8.73 -22.06 5.99
C TRP A 732 -7.47 -21.45 5.38
N ASN A 733 -6.39 -21.39 6.15
CA ASN A 733 -5.11 -20.97 5.64
C ASN A 733 -4.58 -21.94 4.56
N ASN A 734 -3.79 -21.42 3.67
CA ASN A 734 -3.14 -22.18 2.61
C ASN A 734 -2.30 -23.34 3.18
N PRO A 735 -2.36 -24.55 2.62
CA PRO A 735 -1.53 -25.67 3.00
C PRO A 735 -0.04 -25.41 2.68
N PHE A 736 0.84 -26.35 3.02
CA PHE A 736 2.26 -26.30 2.65
C PHE A 736 2.42 -26.15 1.15
N GLN A 737 3.11 -25.08 0.75
CA GLN A 737 3.49 -24.82 -0.64
C GLN A 737 5.02 -24.89 -0.76
N ILE A 738 5.50 -25.43 -1.87
CA ILE A 738 6.92 -25.43 -2.21
C ILE A 738 7.09 -25.18 -3.70
N TYR A 739 7.99 -24.26 -4.03
CA TYR A 739 8.35 -23.99 -5.42
C TYR A 739 9.84 -23.68 -5.57
N ALA A 740 10.38 -24.00 -6.73
CA ALA A 740 11.71 -23.61 -7.16
C ALA A 740 11.60 -22.43 -8.13
N GLN A 741 12.55 -21.51 -8.06
CA GLN A 741 12.62 -20.35 -8.92
C GLN A 741 14.02 -20.21 -9.51
N LEU A 742 14.07 -19.84 -10.79
CA LEU A 742 15.28 -19.46 -11.51
C LEU A 742 15.15 -18.00 -11.94
N ARG A 743 16.13 -17.18 -11.60
CA ARG A 743 16.25 -15.78 -12.00
C ARG A 743 17.50 -15.59 -12.82
N TYR A 744 17.37 -15.08 -14.04
CA TYR A 744 18.47 -14.85 -14.96
C TYR A 744 18.49 -13.40 -15.45
N GLN A 745 19.52 -12.68 -15.04
CA GLN A 745 19.77 -11.31 -15.48
C GLN A 745 20.65 -11.35 -16.75
N PHE A 746 20.22 -10.69 -17.80
CA PHE A 746 20.92 -10.62 -19.06
C PHE A 746 21.10 -9.16 -19.53
N HIS A 747 22.02 -8.97 -20.49
CA HIS A 747 22.22 -7.68 -21.16
C HIS A 747 21.98 -7.86 -22.66
N TYR A 748 21.40 -6.84 -23.31
CA TYR A 748 21.04 -6.85 -24.74
C TYR A 748 21.51 -5.59 -25.47
#